data_536dcc2f11dfb4581552448d62cc2569
#
_entry.id   536dcc2f11dfb4581552448d62cc2569
#
_cell.length_a   1.000
_cell.length_b   1.000
_cell.length_c   1.000
_cell.angle_alpha   90.00
_cell.angle_beta   90.00
_cell.angle_gamma   90.00
#
_symmetry.space_group_name_H-M   'P 1'
#
loop_
_entity.id
_entity.type
_entity.pdbx_description
1 polymer ?
#
loop_
_entity_poly.entity_id
_entity_poly.type
_entity_poly.pdbx_seq_one_letter_code
_entity_poly.pdbx_strand_id
1 'polypeptide(L)'
;MLRPLLLSSAIAFALVACGDRSAESTMPATESTTAAPAQNPLFTASTLPFQAPPFDKLKDADYQPAIEEGMRQHLAEIREIADNPEPPTFENTIEAMERSGELLTRSANVFFMLTGANTNETLQAVEEALAPKLAEHSSAIYLDPALFARVKTIYDQRATLGLTPEQVTVVEHTHDNFVRAGALLDEAGKAEMRALSSEASTLSTAFGNKLLAASNAGGVLVADVAELDGLDEGTIAAAADAAKAAGHDGQWLLSLQNTTQQPVLGSLKNRALRERVLAASTGRTEKGDANDTRATIQRLAEIRARQAELLGFPNYAAYSIADQMARTPETALKLLTDTVPAATARARSELAKIQGVVDAQNGGFTAGAADWDFYAEQVRKAEFDLDESQIKPYFELDRVLNDGVFFAANQLYGITARERKDIPVYHPDVRVFDIFDADGTQLALFYLDPFKRDSKQGGAWMGNFVEQNGLTGTIPVVYNVENFTKPAAGQPALLSFDDVTTLFHEFGHALHGFFSNTKYPSVAGTNTPRDFVEFPSQFNEHWALDPKVFANYARHYRTGEAMPQELVEKITTARTFNQGYATTEYLSAALLDLGWHMLPPGEARQDVDAFEKQTLARYKVDLPAVPPRYRTSYFSHIWGGGYAAGYYAYFAAEVLDHDAFQWFRENGGLTRENGQTFRDKILSIGHSRDLAEAYREFRGQAPSVEPLLEHRGLK
;
A
#
# COMPACT_ATOMS: atom_id res chain seq x y z
N MET A 1 33.62 43.58 -0.43
CA MET A 1 33.79 44.73 -1.33
C MET A 1 32.81 44.57 -2.49
N LEU A 2 32.06 45.65 -2.68
CA LEU A 2 31.23 46.05 -3.82
C LEU A 2 29.93 45.26 -4.11
N ARG A 3 28.86 45.84 -3.63
CA ARG A 3 27.52 45.99 -4.24
C ARG A 3 27.56 47.17 -5.25
N PRO A 4 26.47 47.61 -5.89
CA PRO A 4 25.32 46.99 -6.60
C PRO A 4 25.08 47.67 -7.95
N LEU A 5 24.01 47.27 -8.67
CA LEU A 5 23.23 48.27 -9.45
C LEU A 5 21.83 47.73 -9.84
N LEU A 6 20.85 48.44 -9.31
CA LEU A 6 19.44 48.49 -9.70
C LEU A 6 19.30 49.20 -11.06
N LEU A 7 18.32 48.82 -11.87
CA LEU A 7 17.60 49.76 -12.74
C LEU A 7 16.13 49.32 -12.94
N SER A 8 15.28 50.16 -12.34
CA SER A 8 13.85 50.26 -12.64
C SER A 8 13.66 51.07 -13.91
N SER A 9 12.63 50.75 -14.70
CA SER A 9 12.03 51.75 -15.61
C SER A 9 10.57 51.40 -15.84
N ALA A 10 9.70 52.23 -15.31
CA ALA A 10 8.31 52.44 -15.65
C ALA A 10 8.22 53.56 -16.68
N ILE A 11 7.29 53.51 -17.61
CA ILE A 11 6.72 54.61 -18.39
C ILE A 11 5.46 54.03 -19.06
N ALA A 12 4.25 54.39 -18.75
CA ALA A 12 3.50 55.66 -18.82
C ALA A 12 2.62 55.74 -20.09
N PHE A 13 1.36 55.96 -19.83
CA PHE A 13 0.23 56.20 -20.71
C PHE A 13 0.44 57.28 -21.76
N ALA A 14 -0.22 57.11 -22.94
CA ALA A 14 -0.70 58.23 -23.75
C ALA A 14 -2.01 57.85 -24.42
N LEU A 15 -3.07 58.55 -24.04
CA LEU A 15 -4.34 58.69 -24.74
C LEU A 15 -4.16 59.71 -25.88
N VAL A 16 -4.64 59.43 -27.08
CA VAL A 16 -5.10 60.46 -28.02
C VAL A 16 -6.39 59.93 -28.68
N ALA A 17 -7.41 60.80 -28.64
CA ALA A 17 -8.73 60.63 -29.19
C ALA A 17 -8.90 61.35 -30.57
N CYS A 18 -9.96 60.97 -31.23
CA CYS A 18 -10.74 61.69 -32.27
C CYS A 18 -10.41 61.47 -33.74
N GLY A 19 -11.45 61.06 -34.46
CA GLY A 19 -11.66 61.39 -35.82
C GLY A 19 -12.50 60.41 -36.68
N ASP A 20 -13.77 60.73 -36.77
CA ASP A 20 -14.82 60.12 -37.57
C ASP A 20 -14.49 59.84 -39.07
N ARG A 21 -14.96 58.71 -39.63
CA ARG A 21 -15.88 58.64 -40.76
C ARG A 21 -16.14 57.22 -41.27
N SER A 22 -17.41 56.91 -41.35
CA SER A 22 -18.12 55.78 -41.89
C SER A 22 -17.62 55.23 -43.23
N ALA A 23 -17.56 53.87 -43.36
CA ALA A 23 -17.93 53.13 -44.56
C ALA A 23 -18.45 51.74 -44.10
N GLU A 24 -19.73 51.49 -44.38
CA GLU A 24 -20.36 50.18 -44.22
C GLU A 24 -19.72 49.14 -45.13
N SER A 25 -19.30 48.04 -44.57
CA SER A 25 -19.06 46.75 -45.24
C SER A 25 -19.63 45.64 -44.39
N THR A 26 -20.79 45.15 -44.77
CA THR A 26 -21.43 43.96 -44.22
C THR A 26 -20.60 42.72 -44.50
N MET A 27 -19.97 42.19 -43.52
CA MET A 27 -19.53 40.78 -43.48
C MET A 27 -20.40 40.00 -42.47
N PRO A 28 -20.75 38.73 -42.73
CA PRO A 28 -21.64 38.00 -41.88
C PRO A 28 -20.94 37.68 -40.54
N ALA A 29 -21.64 37.94 -39.45
CA ALA A 29 -21.24 37.56 -38.11
C ALA A 29 -21.11 36.02 -38.02
N THR A 30 -19.90 35.51 -37.97
CA THR A 30 -19.62 34.18 -37.43
C THR A 30 -19.91 34.28 -35.95
N GLU A 31 -21.04 33.74 -35.50
CA GLU A 31 -21.28 33.44 -34.10
C GLU A 31 -20.16 32.51 -33.61
N SER A 32 -19.16 33.08 -32.98
CA SER A 32 -18.26 32.33 -32.10
C SER A 32 -19.10 31.90 -30.92
N THR A 33 -19.66 30.70 -30.98
CA THR A 33 -20.14 29.98 -29.82
C THR A 33 -18.91 29.71 -28.95
N THR A 34 -18.61 30.62 -28.04
CA THR A 34 -17.81 30.30 -26.86
C THR A 34 -18.56 29.18 -26.16
N ALA A 35 -18.09 27.92 -26.34
CA ALA A 35 -18.54 26.83 -25.52
C ALA A 35 -18.39 27.27 -24.06
N ALA A 36 -19.45 27.13 -23.27
CA ALA A 36 -19.35 27.31 -21.83
C ALA A 36 -18.15 26.50 -21.31
N PRO A 37 -17.34 27.04 -20.39
CA PRO A 37 -16.23 26.28 -19.83
C PRO A 37 -16.75 24.90 -19.42
N ALA A 38 -16.12 23.84 -19.93
CA ALA A 38 -16.52 22.46 -19.62
C ALA A 38 -16.55 22.31 -18.10
N GLN A 39 -17.69 21.93 -17.55
CA GLN A 39 -17.85 21.75 -16.11
C GLN A 39 -16.93 20.60 -15.68
N ASN A 40 -16.18 20.78 -14.57
CA ASN A 40 -15.31 19.75 -14.03
C ASN A 40 -16.08 18.43 -13.83
N PRO A 41 -15.66 17.32 -14.45
CA PRO A 41 -16.40 16.05 -14.40
C PRO A 41 -16.58 15.48 -13.00
N LEU A 42 -15.71 15.84 -12.03
CA LEU A 42 -15.78 15.36 -10.64
C LEU A 42 -16.92 15.99 -9.84
N PHE A 43 -17.48 17.14 -10.24
CA PHE A 43 -18.57 17.81 -9.50
C PHE A 43 -19.88 17.02 -9.51
N THR A 44 -20.03 16.08 -10.40
CA THR A 44 -21.21 15.21 -10.47
C THR A 44 -20.81 13.75 -10.42
N ALA A 45 -21.68 12.91 -9.86
CA ALA A 45 -21.46 11.46 -9.88
C ALA A 45 -21.30 10.96 -11.31
N SER A 46 -20.37 10.05 -11.54
CA SER A 46 -20.13 9.46 -12.86
C SER A 46 -21.35 8.68 -13.34
N THR A 47 -21.64 8.79 -14.62
CA THR A 47 -22.71 8.01 -15.28
C THR A 47 -22.23 6.65 -15.80
N LEU A 48 -20.95 6.34 -15.63
CA LEU A 48 -20.41 5.02 -15.94
C LEU A 48 -20.95 3.97 -14.96
N PRO A 49 -20.89 2.67 -15.31
CA PRO A 49 -21.30 1.61 -14.41
C PRO A 49 -20.65 1.74 -13.04
N PHE A 50 -21.47 1.62 -11.99
CA PHE A 50 -21.05 1.72 -10.57
C PHE A 50 -20.34 3.02 -10.19
N GLN A 51 -20.59 4.11 -10.94
CA GLN A 51 -19.92 5.40 -10.75
C GLN A 51 -18.40 5.34 -10.96
N ALA A 52 -17.92 4.39 -11.78
CA ALA A 52 -16.50 4.30 -12.14
C ALA A 52 -15.94 5.65 -12.60
N PRO A 53 -14.69 5.99 -12.28
CA PRO A 53 -14.11 7.28 -12.65
C PRO A 53 -14.07 7.48 -14.18
N PRO A 54 -14.50 8.64 -14.69
CA PRO A 54 -14.47 8.93 -16.13
C PRO A 54 -13.08 9.40 -16.58
N PHE A 55 -12.08 8.51 -16.50
CA PHE A 55 -10.67 8.84 -16.78
C PHE A 55 -10.43 9.46 -18.16
N ASP A 56 -11.27 9.16 -19.13
CA ASP A 56 -11.23 9.76 -20.47
C ASP A 56 -11.57 11.26 -20.51
N LYS A 57 -12.17 11.79 -19.43
CA LYS A 57 -12.59 13.19 -19.31
C LYS A 57 -11.81 13.97 -18.25
N LEU A 58 -11.13 13.28 -17.34
CA LEU A 58 -10.40 13.88 -16.23
C LEU A 58 -9.05 14.46 -16.69
N LYS A 59 -8.69 15.59 -16.10
CA LYS A 59 -7.40 16.28 -16.30
C LYS A 59 -6.80 16.60 -14.94
N ASP A 60 -5.48 16.73 -14.86
CA ASP A 60 -4.77 17.07 -13.62
C ASP A 60 -5.33 18.34 -12.94
N ALA A 61 -5.74 19.33 -13.74
CA ALA A 61 -6.32 20.59 -13.25
C ALA A 61 -7.71 20.44 -12.61
N ASP A 62 -8.38 19.30 -12.76
CA ASP A 62 -9.72 19.08 -12.23
C ASP A 62 -9.71 18.70 -10.75
N TYR A 63 -8.63 18.10 -10.25
CA TYR A 63 -8.58 17.49 -8.91
C TYR A 63 -8.59 18.52 -7.78
N GLN A 64 -7.68 19.50 -7.79
CA GLN A 64 -7.61 20.50 -6.72
C GLN A 64 -8.92 21.25 -6.51
N PRO A 65 -9.57 21.82 -7.56
CA PRO A 65 -10.86 22.49 -7.37
C PRO A 65 -11.96 21.59 -6.86
N ALA A 66 -11.99 20.31 -7.30
CA ALA A 66 -13.01 19.37 -6.86
C ALA A 66 -12.85 18.97 -5.39
N ILE A 67 -11.60 18.74 -4.94
CA ILE A 67 -11.31 18.40 -3.54
C ILE A 67 -11.56 19.61 -2.64
N GLU A 68 -11.14 20.81 -3.02
CA GLU A 68 -11.41 22.02 -2.25
C GLU A 68 -12.90 22.33 -2.12
N GLU A 69 -13.66 22.19 -3.19
CA GLU A 69 -15.12 22.31 -3.15
C GLU A 69 -15.77 21.19 -2.34
N GLY A 70 -15.26 19.96 -2.47
CA GLY A 70 -15.68 18.82 -1.66
C GLY A 70 -15.48 19.06 -0.15
N MET A 71 -14.33 19.58 0.25
CA MET A 71 -14.09 19.98 1.65
C MET A 71 -15.08 21.06 2.11
N ARG A 72 -15.36 22.07 1.28
CA ARG A 72 -16.30 23.14 1.60
C ARG A 72 -17.73 22.62 1.80
N GLN A 73 -18.19 21.74 0.89
CA GLN A 73 -19.51 21.13 0.99
C GLN A 73 -19.63 20.24 2.22
N HIS A 74 -18.65 19.36 2.44
CA HIS A 74 -18.61 18.48 3.60
C HIS A 74 -18.67 19.27 4.92
N LEU A 75 -17.90 20.36 5.06
CA LEU A 75 -17.98 21.20 6.26
C LEU A 75 -19.35 21.87 6.44
N ALA A 76 -20.05 22.21 5.34
CA ALA A 76 -21.41 22.74 5.44
C ALA A 76 -22.41 21.67 5.93
N GLU A 77 -22.32 20.44 5.38
CA GLU A 77 -23.12 19.28 5.82
C GLU A 77 -22.86 18.96 7.30
N ILE A 78 -21.60 18.91 7.71
CA ILE A 78 -21.21 18.70 9.12
C ILE A 78 -21.75 19.80 10.02
N ARG A 79 -21.75 21.06 9.56
CA ARG A 79 -22.32 22.18 10.31
C ARG A 79 -23.83 22.03 10.50
N GLU A 80 -24.56 21.58 9.47
CA GLU A 80 -25.99 21.30 9.58
C GLU A 80 -26.27 20.21 10.61
N ILE A 81 -25.40 19.18 10.70
CA ILE A 81 -25.52 18.12 11.72
C ILE A 81 -25.24 18.70 13.13
N ALA A 82 -24.14 19.45 13.28
CA ALA A 82 -23.70 19.99 14.57
C ALA A 82 -24.71 20.99 15.14
N ASP A 83 -25.28 21.85 14.30
CA ASP A 83 -26.23 22.92 14.67
C ASP A 83 -27.68 22.45 14.69
N ASN A 84 -27.99 21.17 14.44
CA ASN A 84 -29.33 20.63 14.42
C ASN A 84 -29.99 20.81 15.80
N PRO A 85 -31.12 21.56 15.90
CA PRO A 85 -31.80 21.84 17.19
C PRO A 85 -32.50 20.63 17.79
N GLU A 86 -32.77 19.59 17.00
CA GLU A 86 -33.42 18.37 17.49
C GLU A 86 -32.46 17.56 18.39
N PRO A 87 -32.99 16.82 19.39
CA PRO A 87 -32.19 15.93 20.20
C PRO A 87 -31.37 14.98 19.34
N PRO A 88 -30.11 14.66 19.73
CA PRO A 88 -29.26 13.74 18.96
C PRO A 88 -29.90 12.33 18.89
N THR A 89 -30.02 11.81 17.68
CA THR A 89 -30.37 10.41 17.40
C THR A 89 -29.31 9.78 16.52
N PHE A 90 -29.32 8.46 16.43
CA PHE A 90 -28.40 7.74 15.52
C PHE A 90 -28.55 8.29 14.09
N GLU A 91 -29.79 8.45 13.60
CA GLU A 91 -30.09 8.86 12.23
C GLU A 91 -29.70 10.31 11.95
N ASN A 92 -30.01 11.25 12.87
CA ASN A 92 -29.75 12.68 12.64
C ASN A 92 -28.33 13.12 12.98
N THR A 93 -27.46 12.19 13.40
CA THR A 93 -26.08 12.49 13.76
C THR A 93 -25.13 11.47 13.13
N ILE A 94 -25.14 10.22 13.57
CA ILE A 94 -24.19 9.19 13.10
C ILE A 94 -24.46 8.82 11.64
N GLU A 95 -25.67 8.42 11.28
CA GLU A 95 -26.02 8.08 9.90
C GLU A 95 -25.93 9.31 8.98
N ALA A 96 -26.22 10.50 9.48
CA ALA A 96 -26.03 11.75 8.71
C ALA A 96 -24.55 12.00 8.40
N MET A 97 -23.63 11.72 9.34
CA MET A 97 -22.18 11.78 9.09
C MET A 97 -21.74 10.72 8.04
N GLU A 98 -22.25 9.49 8.13
CA GLU A 98 -21.96 8.42 7.15
C GLU A 98 -22.40 8.80 5.71
N ARG A 99 -23.37 9.69 5.55
CA ARG A 99 -23.88 10.18 4.27
C ARG A 99 -23.16 11.43 3.77
N SER A 100 -22.36 12.09 4.60
CA SER A 100 -21.74 13.38 4.29
C SER A 100 -20.44 13.22 3.50
N GLY A 101 -20.02 14.27 2.81
CA GLY A 101 -18.72 14.36 2.13
C GLY A 101 -18.59 13.59 0.81
N GLU A 102 -19.67 13.28 0.13
CA GLU A 102 -19.67 12.48 -1.10
C GLU A 102 -18.74 13.03 -2.21
N LEU A 103 -18.77 14.35 -2.45
CA LEU A 103 -17.90 14.96 -3.45
C LEU A 103 -16.42 14.85 -3.08
N LEU A 104 -16.11 15.09 -1.80
CA LEU A 104 -14.74 14.98 -1.31
C LEU A 104 -14.24 13.55 -1.47
N THR A 105 -14.98 12.55 -0.99
CA THR A 105 -14.62 11.13 -1.06
C THR A 105 -14.39 10.70 -2.51
N ARG A 106 -15.33 10.99 -3.42
CA ARG A 106 -15.22 10.65 -4.84
C ARG A 106 -13.97 11.26 -5.50
N SER A 107 -13.69 12.53 -5.21
CA SER A 107 -12.57 13.24 -5.82
C SER A 107 -11.24 12.82 -5.22
N ALA A 108 -11.17 12.65 -3.91
CA ALA A 108 -9.97 12.27 -3.18
C ALA A 108 -9.53 10.83 -3.49
N ASN A 109 -10.45 9.87 -3.55
CA ASN A 109 -10.12 8.48 -3.85
C ASN A 109 -9.44 8.34 -5.23
N VAL A 110 -9.94 9.04 -6.24
CA VAL A 110 -9.33 9.03 -7.59
C VAL A 110 -7.98 9.77 -7.58
N PHE A 111 -7.90 10.92 -6.92
CA PHE A 111 -6.69 11.72 -6.86
C PHE A 111 -5.53 10.99 -6.17
N PHE A 112 -5.76 10.46 -4.96
CA PHE A 112 -4.72 9.77 -4.20
C PHE A 112 -4.31 8.43 -4.83
N MET A 113 -5.21 7.75 -5.52
CA MET A 113 -4.81 6.61 -6.33
C MET A 113 -3.84 7.04 -7.43
N LEU A 114 -4.11 8.16 -8.14
CA LEU A 114 -3.24 8.64 -9.22
C LEU A 114 -1.89 9.15 -8.70
N THR A 115 -1.83 9.83 -7.55
CA THR A 115 -0.54 10.26 -6.97
C THR A 115 0.34 9.08 -6.59
N GLY A 116 -0.24 7.92 -6.25
CA GLY A 116 0.49 6.67 -6.04
C GLY A 116 0.83 5.91 -7.33
N ALA A 117 -0.15 5.79 -8.25
CA ALA A 117 -0.05 4.85 -9.38
C ALA A 117 0.35 5.47 -10.72
N ASN A 118 0.12 6.76 -10.92
CA ASN A 118 0.40 7.44 -12.20
C ASN A 118 0.64 8.94 -12.00
N THR A 119 1.60 9.29 -11.14
CA THR A 119 1.88 10.67 -10.76
C THR A 119 2.68 11.45 -11.81
N ASN A 120 2.70 12.76 -11.65
CA ASN A 120 3.54 13.70 -12.38
C ASN A 120 3.77 14.96 -11.50
N GLU A 121 4.63 15.89 -11.96
CA GLU A 121 4.95 17.11 -11.22
C GLU A 121 3.72 17.96 -10.86
N THR A 122 2.71 18.00 -11.71
CA THR A 122 1.46 18.74 -11.45
C THR A 122 0.67 18.09 -10.31
N LEU A 123 0.46 16.78 -10.35
CA LEU A 123 -0.27 16.04 -9.31
C LEU A 123 0.48 16.11 -7.98
N GLN A 124 1.82 15.98 -7.98
CA GLN A 124 2.65 16.13 -6.77
C GLN A 124 2.53 17.52 -6.14
N ALA A 125 2.57 18.58 -6.97
CA ALA A 125 2.38 19.95 -6.47
C ALA A 125 0.98 20.16 -5.87
N VAL A 126 -0.05 19.58 -6.49
CA VAL A 126 -1.43 19.59 -5.95
C VAL A 126 -1.51 18.82 -4.64
N GLU A 127 -0.89 17.66 -4.55
CA GLU A 127 -0.85 16.83 -3.35
C GLU A 127 -0.19 17.58 -2.19
N GLU A 128 0.97 18.20 -2.41
CA GLU A 128 1.66 19.05 -1.42
C GLU A 128 0.80 20.23 -0.95
N ALA A 129 0.05 20.85 -1.87
CA ALA A 129 -0.84 21.96 -1.54
C ALA A 129 -2.09 21.52 -0.77
N LEU A 130 -2.60 20.32 -1.01
CA LEU A 130 -3.81 19.77 -0.39
C LEU A 130 -3.55 19.11 0.98
N ALA A 131 -2.37 18.53 1.20
CA ALA A 131 -2.06 17.77 2.40
C ALA A 131 -2.35 18.55 3.70
N PRO A 132 -1.86 19.77 3.93
CA PRO A 132 -2.21 20.54 5.12
C PRO A 132 -3.69 20.95 5.18
N LYS A 133 -4.33 21.22 4.04
CA LYS A 133 -5.76 21.59 3.97
C LYS A 133 -6.68 20.45 4.38
N LEU A 134 -6.35 19.22 3.96
CA LEU A 134 -7.08 18.02 4.34
C LEU A 134 -6.91 17.70 5.82
N ALA A 135 -5.71 17.90 6.39
CA ALA A 135 -5.47 17.78 7.83
C ALA A 135 -6.26 18.84 8.63
N GLU A 136 -6.33 20.07 8.13
CA GLU A 136 -7.13 21.13 8.72
C GLU A 136 -8.63 20.83 8.63
N HIS A 137 -9.10 20.33 7.47
CA HIS A 137 -10.47 19.89 7.25
C HIS A 137 -10.88 18.78 8.24
N SER A 138 -10.06 17.75 8.38
CA SER A 138 -10.27 16.68 9.36
C SER A 138 -10.33 17.23 10.79
N SER A 139 -9.40 18.11 11.15
CA SER A 139 -9.37 18.76 12.46
C SER A 139 -10.62 19.63 12.71
N ALA A 140 -11.15 20.30 11.68
CA ALA A 140 -12.36 21.10 11.81
C ALA A 140 -13.61 20.26 12.15
N ILE A 141 -13.63 19.00 11.73
CA ILE A 141 -14.71 18.05 12.03
C ILE A 141 -14.49 17.43 13.43
N TYR A 142 -13.36 16.74 13.61
CA TYR A 142 -13.15 15.90 14.80
C TYR A 142 -12.82 16.69 16.08
N LEU A 143 -12.48 17.99 15.99
CA LEU A 143 -12.30 18.86 17.14
C LEU A 143 -13.47 19.81 17.37
N ASP A 144 -14.58 19.67 16.61
CA ASP A 144 -15.78 20.48 16.81
C ASP A 144 -16.52 20.05 18.10
N PRO A 145 -16.69 20.95 19.08
CA PRO A 145 -17.27 20.59 20.36
C PRO A 145 -18.79 20.35 20.27
N ALA A 146 -19.52 20.99 19.34
CA ALA A 146 -20.96 20.82 19.21
C ALA A 146 -21.26 19.45 18.55
N LEU A 147 -20.54 19.08 17.50
CA LEU A 147 -20.66 17.77 16.87
C LEU A 147 -20.29 16.66 17.85
N PHE A 148 -19.15 16.81 18.56
CA PHE A 148 -18.72 15.81 19.56
C PHE A 148 -19.74 15.64 20.69
N ALA A 149 -20.40 16.71 21.16
CA ALA A 149 -21.42 16.61 22.17
C ALA A 149 -22.63 15.76 21.70
N ARG A 150 -23.00 15.85 20.43
CA ARG A 150 -24.06 15.02 19.83
C ARG A 150 -23.65 13.55 19.77
N VAL A 151 -22.45 13.28 19.22
CA VAL A 151 -21.86 11.92 19.14
C VAL A 151 -21.76 11.30 20.53
N LYS A 152 -21.22 12.02 21.51
CA LYS A 152 -21.08 11.57 22.89
C LYS A 152 -22.42 11.24 23.55
N THR A 153 -23.44 12.02 23.28
CA THR A 153 -24.80 11.77 23.82
C THR A 153 -25.33 10.41 23.34
N ILE A 154 -25.13 10.08 22.07
CA ILE A 154 -25.57 8.79 21.51
C ILE A 154 -24.69 7.66 22.06
N TYR A 155 -23.37 7.87 22.12
CA TYR A 155 -22.43 6.90 22.67
C TYR A 155 -22.76 6.52 24.12
N ASP A 156 -23.02 7.51 24.98
CA ASP A 156 -23.37 7.28 26.37
C ASP A 156 -24.69 6.47 26.56
N GLN A 157 -25.61 6.58 25.60
CA GLN A 157 -26.91 5.92 25.62
C GLN A 157 -27.02 4.67 24.74
N ARG A 158 -25.96 4.30 24.00
CA ARG A 158 -26.00 3.26 22.94
C ARG A 158 -26.58 1.92 23.38
N ALA A 159 -26.40 1.53 24.65
CA ALA A 159 -26.92 0.29 25.18
C ALA A 159 -28.47 0.31 25.37
N THR A 160 -29.12 1.48 25.37
CA THR A 160 -30.54 1.66 25.62
C THR A 160 -31.34 2.16 24.43
N LEU A 161 -30.67 2.54 23.34
CA LEU A 161 -31.31 3.10 22.14
C LEU A 161 -31.89 2.03 21.19
N GLY A 162 -31.71 0.73 21.48
CA GLY A 162 -32.25 -0.35 20.64
C GLY A 162 -31.50 -0.48 19.29
N LEU A 163 -30.26 -0.02 19.23
CA LEU A 163 -29.42 -0.09 18.04
C LEU A 163 -29.07 -1.53 17.66
N THR A 164 -28.89 -1.80 16.38
CA THR A 164 -28.33 -3.07 15.90
C THR A 164 -26.86 -3.22 16.34
N PRO A 165 -26.29 -4.43 16.38
CA PRO A 165 -24.87 -4.62 16.70
C PRO A 165 -23.94 -3.76 15.81
N GLU A 166 -24.17 -3.70 14.50
CA GLU A 166 -23.39 -2.87 13.58
C GLU A 166 -23.51 -1.38 13.92
N GLN A 167 -24.72 -0.89 14.23
CA GLN A 167 -24.91 0.50 14.65
C GLN A 167 -24.16 0.83 15.94
N VAL A 168 -24.14 -0.09 16.90
CA VAL A 168 -23.34 0.07 18.14
C VAL A 168 -21.86 0.21 17.80
N THR A 169 -21.34 -0.66 16.94
CA THR A 169 -19.93 -0.60 16.49
C THR A 169 -19.62 0.73 15.79
N VAL A 170 -20.48 1.19 14.88
CA VAL A 170 -20.31 2.48 14.19
C VAL A 170 -20.30 3.65 15.18
N VAL A 171 -21.19 3.65 16.19
CA VAL A 171 -21.21 4.67 17.26
C VAL A 171 -19.90 4.65 18.05
N GLU A 172 -19.41 3.46 18.41
CA GLU A 172 -18.16 3.30 19.17
C GLU A 172 -16.97 3.80 18.36
N HIS A 173 -16.85 3.40 17.09
CA HIS A 173 -15.80 3.88 16.20
C HIS A 173 -15.85 5.40 15.98
N THR A 174 -17.04 5.94 15.73
CA THR A 174 -17.20 7.38 15.55
C THR A 174 -16.74 8.12 16.79
N HIS A 175 -17.22 7.72 17.99
CA HIS A 175 -16.80 8.33 19.25
C HIS A 175 -15.28 8.24 19.46
N ASP A 176 -14.70 7.07 19.23
CA ASP A 176 -13.26 6.85 19.42
C ASP A 176 -12.43 7.68 18.44
N ASN A 177 -12.88 7.86 17.20
CA ASN A 177 -12.23 8.74 16.23
C ASN A 177 -12.16 10.19 16.73
N PHE A 178 -13.24 10.70 17.32
CA PHE A 178 -13.24 12.03 17.96
C PHE A 178 -12.26 12.11 19.13
N VAL A 179 -12.29 11.14 20.04
CA VAL A 179 -11.41 11.11 21.22
C VAL A 179 -9.94 11.02 20.78
N ARG A 180 -9.62 10.17 19.83
CA ARG A 180 -8.28 9.97 19.28
C ARG A 180 -7.78 11.18 18.48
N ALA A 181 -8.67 11.94 17.88
CA ALA A 181 -8.32 13.21 17.24
C ALA A 181 -8.07 14.35 18.25
N GLY A 182 -8.50 14.19 19.52
CA GLY A 182 -8.29 15.18 20.58
C GLY A 182 -9.53 15.97 20.98
N ALA A 183 -10.74 15.47 20.71
CA ALA A 183 -11.98 16.16 21.08
C ALA A 183 -12.10 16.50 22.58
N LEU A 184 -11.46 15.70 23.44
CA LEU A 184 -11.45 15.90 24.89
C LEU A 184 -10.38 16.89 25.39
N LEU A 185 -9.48 17.37 24.51
CA LEU A 185 -8.46 18.36 24.86
C LEU A 185 -9.09 19.72 25.14
N ASP A 186 -8.43 20.51 25.95
CA ASP A 186 -8.74 21.94 26.08
C ASP A 186 -8.39 22.71 24.78
N GLU A 187 -8.78 23.97 24.69
CA GLU A 187 -8.58 24.77 23.48
C GLU A 187 -7.09 24.95 23.09
N ALA A 188 -6.20 24.98 24.07
CA ALA A 188 -4.75 25.08 23.83
C ALA A 188 -4.23 23.76 23.25
N GLY A 189 -4.62 22.62 23.81
CA GLY A 189 -4.30 21.28 23.32
C GLY A 189 -4.85 21.02 21.93
N LYS A 190 -6.09 21.43 21.66
CA LYS A 190 -6.69 21.33 20.31
C LYS A 190 -5.95 22.18 19.28
N ALA A 191 -5.54 23.39 19.64
CA ALA A 191 -4.76 24.25 18.75
C ALA A 191 -3.39 23.64 18.43
N GLU A 192 -2.71 23.07 19.43
CA GLU A 192 -1.44 22.36 19.24
C GLU A 192 -1.63 21.11 18.37
N MET A 193 -2.68 20.30 18.63
CA MET A 193 -2.98 19.11 17.84
C MET A 193 -3.22 19.44 16.36
N ARG A 194 -3.99 20.52 16.06
CA ARG A 194 -4.20 20.99 14.68
C ARG A 194 -2.87 21.33 13.99
N ALA A 195 -2.01 22.06 14.67
CA ALA A 195 -0.70 22.46 14.12
C ALA A 195 0.19 21.25 13.84
N LEU A 196 0.27 20.31 14.79
CA LEU A 196 1.04 19.08 14.64
C LEU A 196 0.49 18.19 13.51
N SER A 197 -0.82 18.06 13.38
CA SER A 197 -1.45 17.25 12.34
C SER A 197 -1.23 17.82 10.94
N SER A 198 -1.30 19.14 10.79
CA SER A 198 -1.01 19.84 9.53
C SER A 198 0.46 19.68 9.12
N GLU A 199 1.39 19.84 10.09
CA GLU A 199 2.83 19.64 9.84
C GLU A 199 3.14 18.19 9.51
N ALA A 200 2.57 17.21 10.23
CA ALA A 200 2.75 15.80 9.96
C ALA A 200 2.27 15.40 8.55
N SER A 201 1.11 15.88 8.13
CA SER A 201 0.57 15.64 6.78
C SER A 201 1.51 16.17 5.70
N THR A 202 1.99 17.42 5.84
CA THR A 202 2.96 18.01 4.91
C THR A 202 4.26 17.20 4.84
N LEU A 203 4.79 16.79 5.98
CA LEU A 203 6.06 16.03 6.04
C LEU A 203 5.91 14.61 5.49
N SER A 204 4.79 13.95 5.72
CA SER A 204 4.54 12.58 5.19
C SER A 204 4.42 12.61 3.66
N THR A 205 3.72 13.58 3.10
CA THR A 205 3.63 13.79 1.64
C THR A 205 5.02 14.08 1.05
N ALA A 206 5.77 15.00 1.67
CA ALA A 206 7.13 15.33 1.23
C ALA A 206 8.08 14.11 1.33
N PHE A 207 7.91 13.24 2.32
CA PHE A 207 8.68 12.00 2.43
C PHE A 207 8.42 11.08 1.23
N GLY A 208 7.16 10.84 0.86
CA GLY A 208 6.78 10.02 -0.29
C GLY A 208 7.39 10.54 -1.60
N ASN A 209 7.26 11.83 -1.86
CA ASN A 209 7.81 12.48 -3.05
C ASN A 209 9.35 12.42 -3.11
N LYS A 210 10.03 12.67 -1.99
CA LYS A 210 11.50 12.51 -1.89
C LYS A 210 11.94 11.08 -2.16
N LEU A 211 11.24 10.09 -1.59
CA LEU A 211 11.57 8.68 -1.79
C LEU A 211 11.39 8.27 -3.26
N LEU A 212 10.30 8.68 -3.90
CA LEU A 212 10.08 8.40 -5.33
C LEU A 212 11.19 9.02 -6.18
N ALA A 213 11.50 10.29 -5.99
CA ALA A 213 12.56 10.99 -6.69
C ALA A 213 13.95 10.35 -6.46
N ALA A 214 14.26 9.98 -5.20
CA ALA A 214 15.50 9.31 -4.84
C ALA A 214 15.62 7.91 -5.47
N SER A 215 14.54 7.16 -5.55
CA SER A 215 14.50 5.83 -6.16
C SER A 215 14.75 5.92 -7.67
N ASN A 216 14.09 6.85 -8.35
CA ASN A 216 14.27 7.09 -9.78
C ASN A 216 15.70 7.56 -10.12
N ALA A 217 16.25 8.49 -9.33
CA ALA A 217 17.61 9.00 -9.51
C ALA A 217 18.70 8.05 -9.00
N GLY A 218 18.32 7.03 -8.22
CA GLY A 218 19.24 6.10 -7.54
C GLY A 218 19.68 4.92 -8.38
N GLY A 219 19.11 4.71 -9.58
CA GLY A 219 19.46 3.59 -10.46
C GLY A 219 20.96 3.53 -10.77
N VAL A 220 21.46 2.30 -10.97
CA VAL A 220 22.89 2.06 -11.25
C VAL A 220 23.12 1.99 -12.75
N LEU A 221 23.81 3.00 -13.28
CA LEU A 221 24.22 3.04 -14.70
C LEU A 221 25.43 2.13 -14.93
N VAL A 222 25.33 1.30 -15.97
CA VAL A 222 26.36 0.35 -16.39
C VAL A 222 26.79 0.70 -17.83
N ALA A 223 28.09 0.85 -18.06
CA ALA A 223 28.63 1.25 -19.36
C ALA A 223 29.09 0.06 -20.23
N ASP A 224 29.41 -1.06 -19.62
CA ASP A 224 29.89 -2.27 -20.30
C ASP A 224 28.90 -3.42 -20.06
N VAL A 225 28.31 -3.94 -21.13
CA VAL A 225 27.38 -5.08 -21.06
C VAL A 225 27.99 -6.32 -20.39
N ALA A 226 29.32 -6.49 -20.45
CA ALA A 226 30.00 -7.60 -19.79
C ALA A 226 29.85 -7.58 -18.26
N GLU A 227 29.59 -6.41 -17.64
CA GLU A 227 29.29 -6.33 -16.21
C GLU A 227 27.92 -6.96 -15.86
N LEU A 228 27.01 -7.09 -16.85
CA LEU A 228 25.66 -7.66 -16.68
C LEU A 228 25.62 -9.19 -16.86
N ASP A 229 26.78 -9.85 -16.97
CA ASP A 229 26.83 -11.31 -17.08
C ASP A 229 26.04 -11.98 -15.93
N GLY A 230 25.19 -12.91 -16.32
CA GLY A 230 24.26 -13.62 -15.42
C GLY A 230 22.80 -13.16 -15.53
N LEU A 231 22.52 -11.96 -16.03
CA LEU A 231 21.16 -11.52 -16.31
C LEU A 231 20.63 -12.14 -17.62
N ASP A 232 19.34 -12.40 -17.68
CA ASP A 232 18.68 -12.84 -18.90
C ASP A 232 18.56 -11.71 -19.95
N GLU A 233 18.38 -12.10 -21.23
CA GLU A 233 18.31 -11.15 -22.34
C GLU A 233 17.17 -10.13 -22.19
N GLY A 234 16.03 -10.53 -21.59
CA GLY A 234 14.89 -9.63 -21.36
C GLY A 234 15.21 -8.55 -20.33
N THR A 235 15.87 -8.92 -19.24
CA THR A 235 16.33 -7.99 -18.19
C THR A 235 17.39 -7.03 -18.74
N ILE A 236 18.33 -7.50 -19.55
CA ILE A 236 19.33 -6.65 -20.20
C ILE A 236 18.66 -5.67 -21.17
N ALA A 237 17.70 -6.12 -21.97
CA ALA A 237 16.95 -5.26 -22.88
C ALA A 237 16.15 -4.19 -22.13
N ALA A 238 15.45 -4.55 -21.04
CA ALA A 238 14.72 -3.61 -20.20
C ALA A 238 15.65 -2.55 -19.57
N ALA A 239 16.84 -2.95 -19.12
CA ALA A 239 17.84 -2.02 -18.60
C ALA A 239 18.37 -1.06 -19.69
N ALA A 240 18.53 -1.52 -20.93
CA ALA A 240 18.91 -0.66 -22.06
C ALA A 240 17.81 0.35 -22.40
N ASP A 241 16.55 -0.08 -22.42
CA ASP A 241 15.40 0.81 -22.65
C ASP A 241 15.28 1.86 -21.53
N ALA A 242 15.46 1.47 -20.27
CA ALA A 242 15.46 2.39 -19.13
C ALA A 242 16.61 3.42 -19.23
N ALA A 243 17.82 2.99 -19.59
CA ALA A 243 18.95 3.90 -19.80
C ALA A 243 18.67 4.89 -20.93
N LYS A 244 18.12 4.42 -22.04
CA LYS A 244 17.75 5.28 -23.19
C LYS A 244 16.69 6.30 -22.82
N ALA A 245 15.66 5.89 -22.07
CA ALA A 245 14.62 6.79 -21.56
C ALA A 245 15.21 7.88 -20.65
N ALA A 246 16.25 7.53 -19.85
CA ALA A 246 16.99 8.47 -19.00
C ALA A 246 18.05 9.30 -19.74
N GLY A 247 18.17 9.17 -21.07
CA GLY A 247 19.12 9.94 -21.88
C GLY A 247 20.52 9.34 -21.97
N HIS A 248 20.71 8.08 -21.57
CA HIS A 248 21.97 7.34 -21.58
C HIS A 248 21.99 6.24 -22.66
N ASP A 249 21.74 6.62 -23.92
CA ASP A 249 21.70 5.68 -25.03
C ASP A 249 23.04 4.90 -25.17
N GLY A 250 22.94 3.59 -25.38
CA GLY A 250 24.10 2.69 -25.46
C GLY A 250 24.64 2.22 -24.10
N GLN A 251 23.97 2.52 -23.00
CA GLN A 251 24.26 2.03 -21.65
C GLN A 251 23.06 1.25 -21.09
N TRP A 252 23.18 0.75 -19.85
CA TRP A 252 22.16 -0.02 -19.15
C TRP A 252 21.89 0.60 -17.79
N LEU A 253 20.62 0.82 -17.44
CA LEU A 253 20.19 1.36 -16.15
C LEU A 253 19.49 0.27 -15.33
N LEU A 254 20.12 -0.15 -14.22
CA LEU A 254 19.48 -1.02 -13.24
C LEU A 254 18.66 -0.15 -12.27
N SER A 255 17.35 -0.09 -12.47
CA SER A 255 16.43 0.67 -11.63
C SER A 255 16.27 0.01 -10.26
N LEU A 256 16.06 0.85 -9.20
CA LEU A 256 15.86 0.34 -7.85
C LEU A 256 14.41 -0.07 -7.60
N GLN A 257 14.24 -1.17 -6.86
CA GLN A 257 12.96 -1.55 -6.25
C GLN A 257 12.79 -0.85 -4.89
N ASN A 258 11.57 -0.84 -4.38
CA ASN A 258 11.24 -0.12 -3.13
C ASN A 258 11.79 -0.76 -1.85
N THR A 259 12.29 -1.98 -1.90
CA THR A 259 12.88 -2.70 -0.77
C THR A 259 14.39 -2.57 -0.71
N THR A 260 15.02 -3.06 0.35
CA THR A 260 16.47 -3.20 0.44
C THR A 260 17.01 -4.13 -0.64
N GLN A 261 16.34 -5.27 -0.83
CA GLN A 261 16.73 -6.28 -1.81
C GLN A 261 16.37 -5.88 -3.24
N GLN A 262 17.23 -6.27 -4.17
CA GLN A 262 17.09 -5.96 -5.60
C GLN A 262 17.12 -7.26 -6.40
N PRO A 263 16.13 -7.60 -7.22
CA PRO A 263 16.05 -8.88 -7.93
C PRO A 263 17.27 -9.24 -8.75
N VAL A 264 17.95 -8.25 -9.33
CA VAL A 264 19.16 -8.48 -10.13
C VAL A 264 20.32 -9.06 -9.32
N LEU A 265 20.32 -8.92 -7.99
CA LEU A 265 21.39 -9.46 -7.12
C LEU A 265 21.47 -10.98 -7.18
N GLY A 266 20.35 -11.67 -7.40
CA GLY A 266 20.31 -13.14 -7.49
C GLY A 266 21.01 -13.71 -8.72
N SER A 267 21.11 -12.93 -9.80
CA SER A 267 21.63 -13.40 -11.09
C SER A 267 22.98 -12.78 -11.50
N LEU A 268 23.28 -11.55 -11.05
CA LEU A 268 24.52 -10.85 -11.42
C LEU A 268 25.77 -11.59 -10.94
N LYS A 269 26.64 -12.03 -11.86
CA LYS A 269 27.91 -12.66 -11.52
C LYS A 269 28.95 -11.65 -11.04
N ASN A 270 28.93 -10.43 -11.55
CA ASN A 270 29.89 -9.38 -11.19
C ASN A 270 29.63 -8.88 -9.74
N ARG A 271 30.47 -9.32 -8.79
CA ARG A 271 30.37 -8.99 -7.37
C ARG A 271 30.45 -7.49 -7.13
N ALA A 272 31.36 -6.77 -7.80
CA ALA A 272 31.51 -5.32 -7.64
C ALA A 272 30.23 -4.58 -8.07
N LEU A 273 29.54 -5.06 -9.11
CA LEU A 273 28.27 -4.51 -9.53
C LEU A 273 27.17 -4.82 -8.50
N ARG A 274 27.11 -6.04 -7.93
CA ARG A 274 26.16 -6.34 -6.83
C ARG A 274 26.36 -5.40 -5.64
N GLU A 275 27.62 -5.15 -5.22
CA GLU A 275 27.93 -4.19 -4.14
C GLU A 275 27.47 -2.77 -4.48
N ARG A 276 27.65 -2.32 -5.75
CA ARG A 276 27.16 -1.02 -6.22
C ARG A 276 25.63 -0.91 -6.16
N VAL A 277 24.93 -1.95 -6.62
CA VAL A 277 23.46 -2.00 -6.61
C VAL A 277 22.93 -1.98 -5.18
N LEU A 278 23.47 -2.81 -4.28
CA LEU A 278 23.06 -2.82 -2.88
C LEU A 278 23.36 -1.48 -2.19
N ALA A 279 24.52 -0.89 -2.40
CA ALA A 279 24.88 0.41 -1.84
C ALA A 279 23.95 1.52 -2.36
N ALA A 280 23.60 1.50 -3.65
CA ALA A 280 22.61 2.44 -4.20
C ALA A 280 21.23 2.24 -3.59
N SER A 281 20.81 0.99 -3.38
CA SER A 281 19.55 0.64 -2.73
C SER A 281 19.51 1.13 -1.29
N THR A 282 20.51 0.80 -0.48
CA THR A 282 20.50 1.10 0.97
C THR A 282 20.75 2.58 1.28
N GLY A 283 21.46 3.30 0.42
CA GLY A 283 21.79 4.72 0.61
C GLY A 283 20.93 5.69 -0.21
N ARG A 284 19.79 5.25 -0.81
CA ARG A 284 19.04 6.05 -1.79
C ARG A 284 18.60 7.42 -1.27
N THR A 285 18.23 7.53 0.00
CA THR A 285 17.71 8.75 0.66
C THR A 285 18.64 9.31 1.73
N GLU A 286 19.95 9.00 1.68
CA GLU A 286 20.94 9.37 2.70
C GLU A 286 22.11 10.18 2.12
N LYS A 287 21.90 10.84 0.96
CA LYS A 287 22.98 11.49 0.19
C LYS A 287 23.28 12.94 0.63
N GLY A 288 22.53 13.49 1.58
CA GLY A 288 22.64 14.89 2.00
C GLY A 288 22.16 15.88 0.93
N ASP A 289 21.40 15.42 -0.04
CA ASP A 289 20.78 16.21 -1.11
C ASP A 289 19.31 16.57 -0.78
N ALA A 290 18.59 17.13 -1.74
CA ALA A 290 17.19 17.53 -1.56
C ALA A 290 16.26 16.34 -1.24
N ASN A 291 16.66 15.13 -1.58
CA ASN A 291 15.90 13.89 -1.38
C ASN A 291 16.29 13.15 -0.08
N ASP A 292 17.19 13.72 0.72
CA ASP A 292 17.51 13.16 2.04
C ASP A 292 16.29 13.23 2.96
N THR A 293 15.89 12.10 3.54
CA THR A 293 14.67 11.97 4.34
C THR A 293 14.91 12.07 5.83
N ARG A 294 16.16 11.99 6.29
CA ARG A 294 16.51 11.87 7.73
C ARG A 294 15.97 13.01 8.59
N ALA A 295 16.07 14.26 8.12
CA ALA A 295 15.52 15.40 8.86
C ALA A 295 13.97 15.34 8.95
N THR A 296 13.30 14.88 7.89
CA THR A 296 11.85 14.67 7.85
C THR A 296 11.44 13.61 8.87
N ILE A 297 12.16 12.50 8.94
CA ILE A 297 11.93 11.39 9.89
C ILE A 297 12.06 11.88 11.33
N GLN A 298 13.15 12.56 11.65
CA GLN A 298 13.36 13.13 12.99
C GLN A 298 12.18 13.99 13.43
N ARG A 299 11.69 14.84 12.54
CA ARG A 299 10.57 15.73 12.86
C ARG A 299 9.25 14.99 12.99
N LEU A 300 8.98 14.02 12.12
CA LEU A 300 7.77 13.17 12.22
C LEU A 300 7.75 12.36 13.52
N ALA A 301 8.89 11.81 13.95
CA ALA A 301 8.98 11.10 15.22
C ALA A 301 8.66 12.01 16.42
N GLU A 302 9.20 13.25 16.44
CA GLU A 302 8.88 14.24 17.47
C GLU A 302 7.38 14.59 17.50
N ILE A 303 6.79 14.84 16.31
CA ILE A 303 5.38 15.21 16.20
C ILE A 303 4.49 14.07 16.74
N ARG A 304 4.72 12.85 16.30
CA ARG A 304 3.94 11.68 16.71
C ARG A 304 4.02 11.44 18.22
N ALA A 305 5.22 11.50 18.79
CA ALA A 305 5.41 11.36 20.22
C ALA A 305 4.67 12.46 20.99
N ARG A 306 4.70 13.72 20.51
CA ARG A 306 3.98 14.83 21.13
C ARG A 306 2.46 14.70 20.99
N GLN A 307 1.95 14.25 19.84
CA GLN A 307 0.52 13.96 19.66
C GLN A 307 0.02 12.89 20.66
N ALA A 308 0.78 11.81 20.82
CA ALA A 308 0.47 10.78 21.80
C ALA A 308 0.46 11.32 23.24
N GLU A 309 1.44 12.14 23.61
CA GLU A 309 1.50 12.77 24.93
C GLU A 309 0.28 13.66 25.20
N LEU A 310 -0.13 14.48 24.23
CA LEU A 310 -1.35 15.32 24.36
C LEU A 310 -2.59 14.47 24.63
N LEU A 311 -2.67 13.29 24.06
CA LEU A 311 -3.78 12.34 24.24
C LEU A 311 -3.63 11.45 25.48
N GLY A 312 -2.57 11.65 26.29
CA GLY A 312 -2.34 10.90 27.53
C GLY A 312 -1.68 9.54 27.34
N PHE A 313 -1.11 9.25 26.17
CA PHE A 313 -0.35 8.02 25.92
C PHE A 313 1.16 8.24 26.18
N PRO A 314 1.88 7.20 26.65
CA PRO A 314 3.32 7.32 26.95
C PRO A 314 4.20 7.46 25.70
N ASN A 315 3.72 7.03 24.55
CA ASN A 315 4.39 7.08 23.25
C ASN A 315 3.38 6.83 22.11
N TYR A 316 3.84 7.02 20.88
CA TYR A 316 2.97 6.88 19.71
C TYR A 316 2.51 5.43 19.47
N ALA A 317 3.35 4.43 19.76
CA ALA A 317 2.96 3.03 19.60
C ALA A 317 1.79 2.66 20.52
N ALA A 318 1.78 3.15 21.78
CA ALA A 318 0.66 2.94 22.69
C ALA A 318 -0.63 3.58 22.17
N TYR A 319 -0.54 4.77 21.56
CA TYR A 319 -1.66 5.42 20.91
C TYR A 319 -2.13 4.63 19.67
N SER A 320 -1.21 4.28 18.76
CA SER A 320 -1.54 3.67 17.48
C SER A 320 -2.14 2.26 17.64
N ILE A 321 -1.63 1.48 18.59
CA ILE A 321 -2.01 0.06 18.77
C ILE A 321 -3.26 -0.11 19.66
N ALA A 322 -3.69 0.93 20.37
CA ALA A 322 -4.81 0.82 21.32
C ALA A 322 -6.13 0.34 20.69
N ASP A 323 -6.38 0.65 19.42
CA ASP A 323 -7.57 0.24 18.66
C ASP A 323 -7.33 -0.99 17.76
N GLN A 324 -6.10 -1.54 17.75
CA GLN A 324 -5.76 -2.74 16.99
C GLN A 324 -6.08 -4.02 17.79
N MET A 325 -6.06 -5.20 17.15
CA MET A 325 -6.28 -6.48 17.84
C MET A 325 -5.23 -6.75 18.93
N ALA A 326 -3.99 -6.33 18.73
CA ALA A 326 -2.90 -6.47 19.70
C ALA A 326 -3.11 -5.63 20.98
N ARG A 327 -3.86 -4.54 20.92
CA ARG A 327 -4.22 -3.64 22.03
C ARG A 327 -3.05 -2.90 22.69
N THR A 328 -1.87 -3.48 22.74
CA THR A 328 -0.69 -2.87 23.41
C THR A 328 0.60 -3.09 22.60
N PRO A 329 1.56 -2.16 22.68
CA PRO A 329 2.89 -2.34 22.06
C PRO A 329 3.63 -3.56 22.60
N GLU A 330 3.45 -3.91 23.89
CA GLU A 330 4.09 -5.06 24.51
C GLU A 330 3.63 -6.37 23.89
N THR A 331 2.34 -6.48 23.53
CA THR A 331 1.79 -7.66 22.82
C THR A 331 2.43 -7.80 21.44
N ALA A 332 2.47 -6.72 20.67
CA ALA A 332 3.09 -6.70 19.35
C ALA A 332 4.61 -7.01 19.42
N LEU A 333 5.31 -6.34 20.34
CA LEU A 333 6.74 -6.54 20.55
C LEU A 333 7.07 -7.98 20.98
N LYS A 334 6.26 -8.57 21.87
CA LYS A 334 6.45 -9.94 22.32
C LYS A 334 6.33 -10.94 21.16
N LEU A 335 5.31 -10.78 20.31
CA LEU A 335 5.12 -11.62 19.12
C LEU A 335 6.37 -11.63 18.24
N LEU A 336 6.95 -10.45 17.97
CA LEU A 336 8.15 -10.32 17.14
C LEU A 336 9.39 -10.90 17.85
N THR A 337 9.62 -10.50 19.13
CA THR A 337 10.85 -10.87 19.84
C THR A 337 10.92 -12.35 20.21
N ASP A 338 9.79 -13.01 20.42
CA ASP A 338 9.74 -14.47 20.65
C ASP A 338 10.24 -15.26 19.42
N THR A 339 10.09 -14.70 18.21
CA THR A 339 10.50 -15.34 16.95
C THR A 339 11.97 -15.06 16.58
N VAL A 340 12.56 -13.96 17.06
CA VAL A 340 13.95 -13.55 16.72
C VAL A 340 14.99 -14.66 16.93
N PRO A 341 15.02 -15.41 18.03
CA PRO A 341 16.05 -16.43 18.24
C PRO A 341 16.05 -17.53 17.17
N ALA A 342 14.87 -18.03 16.81
CA ALA A 342 14.73 -19.07 15.80
C ALA A 342 15.09 -18.54 14.40
N ALA A 343 14.56 -17.37 14.01
CA ALA A 343 14.83 -16.75 12.73
C ALA A 343 16.33 -16.45 12.51
N THR A 344 16.98 -15.81 13.50
CA THR A 344 18.41 -15.46 13.38
C THR A 344 19.34 -16.66 13.45
N ALA A 345 18.99 -17.71 14.21
CA ALA A 345 19.74 -18.96 14.21
C ALA A 345 19.69 -19.65 12.83
N ARG A 346 18.50 -19.70 12.24
CA ARG A 346 18.33 -20.24 10.88
C ARG A 346 19.05 -19.40 9.84
N ALA A 347 18.95 -18.08 9.87
CA ALA A 347 19.68 -17.18 8.95
C ALA A 347 21.21 -17.39 9.04
N ARG A 348 21.76 -17.59 10.23
CA ARG A 348 23.19 -17.93 10.38
C ARG A 348 23.53 -19.28 9.77
N SER A 349 22.66 -20.28 9.88
CA SER A 349 22.85 -21.59 9.24
C SER A 349 22.80 -21.49 7.71
N GLU A 350 21.89 -20.67 7.18
CA GLU A 350 21.81 -20.39 5.73
C GLU A 350 23.05 -19.65 5.25
N LEU A 351 23.53 -18.63 5.98
CA LEU A 351 24.78 -17.93 5.68
C LEU A 351 25.99 -18.87 5.66
N ALA A 352 26.04 -19.82 6.57
CA ALA A 352 27.13 -20.81 6.60
C ALA A 352 27.16 -21.70 5.34
N LYS A 353 25.98 -22.07 4.81
CA LYS A 353 25.89 -22.79 3.53
C LYS A 353 26.37 -21.91 2.37
N ILE A 354 25.94 -20.64 2.33
CA ILE A 354 26.39 -19.64 1.35
C ILE A 354 27.91 -19.51 1.40
N GLN A 355 28.50 -19.34 2.60
CA GLN A 355 29.96 -19.25 2.75
C GLN A 355 30.67 -20.53 2.25
N GLY A 356 30.08 -21.71 2.50
CA GLY A 356 30.61 -22.97 1.98
C GLY A 356 30.68 -23.01 0.45
N VAL A 357 29.73 -22.41 -0.25
CA VAL A 357 29.77 -22.28 -1.73
C VAL A 357 30.86 -21.31 -2.15
N VAL A 358 31.01 -20.15 -1.49
CA VAL A 358 32.07 -19.17 -1.74
C VAL A 358 33.46 -19.83 -1.58
N ASP A 359 33.65 -20.57 -0.49
CA ASP A 359 34.93 -21.23 -0.20
C ASP A 359 35.26 -22.35 -1.22
N ALA A 360 34.26 -23.15 -1.60
CA ALA A 360 34.41 -24.19 -2.63
C ALA A 360 34.83 -23.63 -4.01
N GLN A 361 34.43 -22.39 -4.28
CA GLN A 361 34.78 -21.66 -5.50
C GLN A 361 36.12 -20.88 -5.39
N ASN A 362 36.83 -21.01 -4.27
CA ASN A 362 38.04 -20.24 -3.95
C ASN A 362 37.79 -18.72 -3.97
N GLY A 363 36.64 -18.26 -3.50
CA GLY A 363 36.24 -16.86 -3.53
C GLY A 363 37.16 -15.94 -2.74
N GLY A 364 37.69 -16.42 -1.58
CA GLY A 364 38.68 -15.70 -0.77
C GLY A 364 38.09 -14.47 -0.03
N PHE A 365 36.77 -14.42 0.18
CA PHE A 365 36.09 -13.35 0.89
C PHE A 365 35.00 -13.93 1.83
N THR A 366 34.57 -13.12 2.80
CA THR A 366 33.42 -13.42 3.62
C THR A 366 32.14 -12.92 2.91
N ALA A 367 31.15 -13.80 2.77
CA ALA A 367 29.86 -13.46 2.16
C ALA A 367 29.16 -12.36 2.96
N GLY A 368 28.71 -11.33 2.28
CA GLY A 368 27.95 -10.21 2.83
C GLY A 368 26.55 -10.10 2.20
N ALA A 369 25.86 -9.02 2.52
CA ALA A 369 24.49 -8.79 2.05
C ALA A 369 24.38 -8.76 0.51
N ALA A 370 25.37 -8.17 -0.20
CA ALA A 370 25.40 -8.16 -1.67
C ALA A 370 25.65 -9.53 -2.30
N ASP A 371 26.10 -10.50 -1.52
CA ASP A 371 26.42 -11.85 -1.98
C ASP A 371 25.27 -12.83 -1.69
N TRP A 372 24.37 -12.49 -0.76
CA TRP A 372 23.36 -13.42 -0.25
C TRP A 372 22.54 -14.03 -1.37
N ASP A 373 21.81 -13.24 -2.13
CA ASP A 373 20.87 -13.73 -3.14
C ASP A 373 21.58 -14.56 -4.22
N PHE A 374 22.74 -14.08 -4.70
CA PHE A 374 23.51 -14.78 -5.72
C PHE A 374 23.99 -16.18 -5.30
N TYR A 375 24.47 -16.31 -4.06
CA TYR A 375 24.97 -17.60 -3.57
C TYR A 375 23.84 -18.45 -2.96
N ALA A 376 22.77 -17.85 -2.45
CA ALA A 376 21.58 -18.57 -2.06
C ALA A 376 20.97 -19.33 -3.24
N GLU A 377 20.90 -18.71 -4.44
CA GLU A 377 20.45 -19.40 -5.65
C GLU A 377 21.30 -20.62 -5.99
N GLN A 378 22.62 -20.55 -5.79
CA GLN A 378 23.50 -21.69 -6.01
C GLN A 378 23.31 -22.79 -4.96
N VAL A 379 23.04 -22.43 -3.69
CA VAL A 379 22.65 -23.38 -2.64
C VAL A 379 21.32 -24.04 -3.00
N ARG A 380 20.31 -23.25 -3.43
CA ARG A 380 19.00 -23.75 -3.87
C ARG A 380 19.13 -24.75 -5.01
N LYS A 381 19.94 -24.41 -6.00
CA LYS A 381 20.24 -25.31 -7.12
C LYS A 381 20.94 -26.60 -6.68
N ALA A 382 21.89 -26.49 -5.76
CA ALA A 382 22.65 -27.66 -5.28
C ALA A 382 21.79 -28.58 -4.38
N GLU A 383 20.92 -28.02 -3.53
CA GLU A 383 20.12 -28.80 -2.59
C GLU A 383 18.82 -29.34 -3.21
N PHE A 384 18.19 -28.60 -4.15
CA PHE A 384 16.87 -28.93 -4.70
C PHE A 384 16.89 -29.16 -6.22
N ASP A 385 18.02 -28.99 -6.89
CA ASP A 385 18.12 -28.99 -8.36
C ASP A 385 17.08 -28.07 -9.03
N LEU A 386 16.91 -26.89 -8.44
CA LEU A 386 15.91 -25.88 -8.80
C LEU A 386 16.57 -24.54 -8.99
N ASP A 387 16.31 -23.88 -10.11
CA ASP A 387 16.63 -22.47 -10.34
C ASP A 387 15.42 -21.74 -10.97
N GLU A 388 15.41 -20.41 -10.87
CA GLU A 388 14.28 -19.60 -11.30
C GLU A 388 14.03 -19.70 -12.82
N SER A 389 15.05 -19.92 -13.62
CA SER A 389 14.93 -20.07 -15.07
C SER A 389 14.12 -21.31 -15.48
N GLN A 390 14.05 -22.31 -14.61
CA GLN A 390 13.26 -23.52 -14.85
C GLN A 390 11.78 -23.30 -14.61
N ILE A 391 11.40 -22.40 -13.66
CA ILE A 391 10.00 -22.21 -13.21
C ILE A 391 9.33 -21.02 -13.87
N LYS A 392 10.05 -19.91 -14.07
CA LYS A 392 9.52 -18.65 -14.64
C LYS A 392 8.75 -18.84 -15.96
N PRO A 393 9.12 -19.73 -16.90
CA PRO A 393 8.37 -19.99 -18.13
C PRO A 393 6.95 -20.53 -17.92
N TYR A 394 6.58 -20.97 -16.69
CA TYR A 394 5.28 -21.51 -16.36
C TYR A 394 4.34 -20.49 -15.70
N PHE A 395 4.83 -19.29 -15.40
CA PHE A 395 4.10 -18.24 -14.71
C PHE A 395 3.86 -17.03 -15.62
N GLU A 396 3.12 -17.24 -16.68
CA GLU A 396 2.71 -16.15 -17.57
C GLU A 396 1.50 -15.43 -16.94
N LEU A 397 1.57 -14.07 -16.86
CA LEU A 397 0.62 -13.23 -16.11
C LEU A 397 -0.86 -13.52 -16.42
N ASP A 398 -1.24 -13.62 -17.69
CA ASP A 398 -2.65 -13.85 -18.06
C ASP A 398 -3.15 -15.22 -17.57
N ARG A 399 -2.28 -16.24 -17.58
CA ARG A 399 -2.60 -17.54 -17.05
C ARG A 399 -2.68 -17.53 -15.52
N VAL A 400 -1.70 -16.93 -14.86
CA VAL A 400 -1.73 -16.82 -13.39
C VAL A 400 -2.99 -16.11 -12.95
N LEU A 401 -3.38 -15.03 -13.63
CA LEU A 401 -4.61 -14.29 -13.32
C LEU A 401 -5.87 -15.13 -13.56
N ASN A 402 -6.04 -15.67 -14.76
CA ASN A 402 -7.31 -16.32 -15.15
C ASN A 402 -7.41 -17.74 -14.59
N ASP A 403 -6.35 -18.56 -14.79
CA ASP A 403 -6.34 -19.99 -14.47
C ASP A 403 -5.83 -20.25 -13.04
N GLY A 404 -5.24 -19.27 -12.39
CA GLY A 404 -4.80 -19.29 -10.99
C GLY A 404 -5.76 -18.52 -10.08
N VAL A 405 -5.63 -17.20 -10.06
CA VAL A 405 -6.34 -16.30 -9.13
C VAL A 405 -7.85 -16.38 -9.29
N PHE A 406 -8.38 -16.14 -10.49
CA PHE A 406 -9.83 -16.22 -10.74
C PHE A 406 -10.37 -17.63 -10.62
N PHE A 407 -9.59 -18.63 -11.01
CA PHE A 407 -9.97 -20.03 -10.83
C PHE A 407 -10.10 -20.39 -9.34
N ALA A 408 -9.13 -20.05 -8.49
CA ALA A 408 -9.20 -20.29 -7.05
C ALA A 408 -10.43 -19.63 -6.42
N ALA A 409 -10.67 -18.36 -6.75
CA ALA A 409 -11.84 -17.62 -6.29
C ALA A 409 -13.16 -18.23 -6.78
N ASN A 410 -13.20 -18.74 -8.02
CA ASN A 410 -14.36 -19.47 -8.52
C ASN A 410 -14.60 -20.77 -7.74
N GLN A 411 -13.57 -21.55 -7.44
CA GLN A 411 -13.70 -22.78 -6.67
C GLN A 411 -14.20 -22.51 -5.24
N LEU A 412 -13.69 -21.48 -4.58
CA LEU A 412 -14.06 -21.14 -3.20
C LEU A 412 -15.40 -20.41 -3.11
N TYR A 413 -15.63 -19.43 -3.96
CA TYR A 413 -16.74 -18.48 -3.79
C TYR A 413 -17.76 -18.51 -4.93
N GLY A 414 -17.43 -19.11 -6.08
CA GLY A 414 -18.28 -19.14 -7.28
C GLY A 414 -18.24 -17.91 -8.12
N ILE A 415 -17.46 -16.94 -7.74
CA ILE A 415 -17.37 -15.70 -8.51
C ILE A 415 -16.74 -15.95 -9.88
N THR A 416 -17.12 -15.10 -10.83
CA THR A 416 -16.56 -15.09 -12.18
C THR A 416 -16.16 -13.68 -12.56
N ALA A 417 -15.10 -13.55 -13.36
CA ALA A 417 -14.59 -12.29 -13.86
C ALA A 417 -14.81 -12.20 -15.38
N ARG A 418 -15.22 -11.03 -15.87
CA ARG A 418 -15.35 -10.75 -17.29
C ARG A 418 -14.67 -9.44 -17.64
N GLU A 419 -13.65 -9.50 -18.51
CA GLU A 419 -12.90 -8.31 -18.92
C GLU A 419 -13.78 -7.31 -19.70
N ARG A 420 -13.61 -6.02 -19.36
CA ARG A 420 -14.27 -4.86 -19.95
C ARG A 420 -13.25 -3.99 -20.68
N LYS A 421 -13.58 -3.58 -21.90
CA LYS A 421 -12.72 -2.69 -22.71
C LYS A 421 -13.37 -1.35 -23.02
N ASP A 422 -14.57 -1.17 -22.57
CA ASP A 422 -15.40 0.04 -22.76
C ASP A 422 -15.38 0.97 -21.53
N ILE A 423 -14.78 0.54 -20.42
CA ILE A 423 -14.59 1.37 -19.24
C ILE A 423 -13.26 2.14 -19.36
N PRO A 424 -13.27 3.48 -19.19
CA PRO A 424 -12.06 4.29 -19.27
C PRO A 424 -11.03 3.92 -18.20
N VAL A 425 -9.75 3.98 -18.56
CA VAL A 425 -8.61 3.71 -17.67
C VAL A 425 -7.65 4.89 -17.66
N TYR A 426 -6.91 5.05 -16.55
CA TYR A 426 -5.93 6.13 -16.39
C TYR A 426 -4.58 5.84 -17.08
N HIS A 427 -4.30 4.58 -17.42
CA HIS A 427 -3.09 4.16 -18.11
C HIS A 427 -3.40 2.97 -19.04
N PRO A 428 -2.75 2.85 -20.22
CA PRO A 428 -3.03 1.78 -21.19
C PRO A 428 -2.79 0.35 -20.68
N ASP A 429 -1.96 0.18 -19.67
CA ASP A 429 -1.66 -1.14 -19.08
C ASP A 429 -2.75 -1.61 -18.10
N VAL A 430 -3.65 -0.72 -17.69
CA VAL A 430 -4.72 -1.05 -16.74
C VAL A 430 -5.81 -1.86 -17.41
N ARG A 431 -6.24 -2.92 -16.73
CA ARG A 431 -7.31 -3.82 -17.16
C ARG A 431 -8.51 -3.69 -16.23
N VAL A 432 -9.71 -3.86 -16.77
CA VAL A 432 -10.96 -3.74 -15.99
C VAL A 432 -11.78 -4.99 -16.14
N PHE A 433 -12.41 -5.44 -15.04
CA PHE A 433 -13.22 -6.66 -15.01
C PHE A 433 -14.53 -6.41 -14.26
N ASP A 434 -15.66 -6.88 -14.83
CA ASP A 434 -16.87 -7.11 -14.05
C ASP A 434 -16.67 -8.35 -13.19
N ILE A 435 -17.04 -8.28 -11.91
CA ILE A 435 -17.04 -9.44 -11.00
C ILE A 435 -18.48 -9.82 -10.68
N PHE A 436 -18.83 -11.07 -10.94
CA PHE A 436 -20.17 -11.63 -10.70
C PHE A 436 -20.14 -12.68 -9.60
N ASP A 437 -21.18 -12.72 -8.79
CA ASP A 437 -21.43 -13.80 -7.84
C ASP A 437 -21.89 -15.09 -8.54
N ALA A 438 -21.97 -16.17 -7.79
CA ALA A 438 -22.39 -17.49 -8.26
C ALA A 438 -23.79 -17.51 -8.89
N ASP A 439 -24.69 -16.63 -8.44
CA ASP A 439 -26.06 -16.48 -8.99
C ASP A 439 -26.14 -15.56 -10.21
N GLY A 440 -25.01 -14.97 -10.62
CA GLY A 440 -24.92 -14.02 -11.72
C GLY A 440 -25.17 -12.56 -11.32
N THR A 441 -25.38 -12.28 -10.06
CA THR A 441 -25.47 -10.91 -9.53
C THR A 441 -24.10 -10.23 -9.63
N GLN A 442 -24.04 -8.98 -10.07
CA GLN A 442 -22.80 -8.23 -10.15
C GLN A 442 -22.38 -7.75 -8.75
N LEU A 443 -21.14 -8.12 -8.35
CA LEU A 443 -20.58 -7.80 -7.04
C LEU A 443 -19.72 -6.55 -7.05
N ALA A 444 -18.92 -6.36 -8.10
CA ALA A 444 -17.93 -5.29 -8.16
C ALA A 444 -17.51 -4.97 -9.59
N LEU A 445 -16.83 -3.83 -9.74
CA LEU A 445 -15.93 -3.56 -10.86
C LEU A 445 -14.49 -3.57 -10.34
N PHE A 446 -13.60 -4.25 -11.04
CA PHE A 446 -12.22 -4.45 -10.62
C PHE A 446 -11.23 -3.92 -11.65
N TYR A 447 -10.31 -3.06 -11.21
CA TYR A 447 -9.19 -2.54 -12.00
C TYR A 447 -7.89 -3.24 -11.57
N LEU A 448 -7.09 -3.68 -12.53
CA LEU A 448 -5.76 -4.27 -12.30
C LEU A 448 -4.71 -3.45 -13.05
N ASP A 449 -3.74 -2.90 -12.33
CA ASP A 449 -2.58 -2.17 -12.86
C ASP A 449 -1.28 -2.92 -12.58
N PRO A 450 -0.85 -3.82 -13.49
CA PRO A 450 0.15 -4.84 -13.15
C PRO A 450 1.61 -4.36 -13.20
N PHE A 451 1.94 -3.33 -14.02
CA PHE A 451 3.33 -3.09 -14.37
C PHE A 451 3.95 -1.87 -13.70
N LYS A 452 5.24 -2.00 -13.33
CA LYS A 452 6.08 -0.90 -12.85
C LYS A 452 6.24 0.18 -13.91
N ARG A 453 6.32 1.44 -13.47
CA ARG A 453 6.69 2.63 -14.24
C ARG A 453 7.23 3.72 -13.32
N ASP A 454 7.98 4.70 -13.86
CA ASP A 454 8.64 5.76 -13.08
C ASP A 454 7.64 6.68 -12.37
N SER A 455 6.42 6.80 -12.90
CA SER A 455 5.32 7.56 -12.30
C SER A 455 4.55 6.80 -11.22
N LYS A 456 4.98 5.58 -10.84
CA LYS A 456 4.31 4.72 -9.87
C LYS A 456 5.19 4.51 -8.63
N GLN A 457 4.59 4.66 -7.45
CA GLN A 457 5.24 4.30 -6.19
C GLN A 457 5.54 2.80 -6.14
N GLY A 458 6.57 2.42 -5.38
CA GLY A 458 6.94 1.01 -5.22
C GLY A 458 6.03 0.29 -4.21
N GLY A 459 6.07 -1.04 -4.28
CA GLY A 459 5.18 -1.94 -3.53
C GLY A 459 3.96 -2.34 -4.35
N ALA A 460 3.01 -3.00 -3.69
CA ALA A 460 1.71 -3.32 -4.26
C ALA A 460 0.63 -2.88 -3.26
N TRP A 461 -0.58 -2.63 -3.74
CA TRP A 461 -1.69 -2.24 -2.86
C TRP A 461 -3.05 -2.37 -3.53
N MET A 462 -4.05 -2.53 -2.68
CA MET A 462 -5.46 -2.45 -3.03
C MET A 462 -6.07 -1.13 -2.55
N GLY A 463 -7.09 -0.64 -3.24
CA GLY A 463 -7.96 0.44 -2.78
C GLY A 463 -9.30 0.49 -3.51
N ASN A 464 -10.13 1.47 -3.14
CA ASN A 464 -11.44 1.65 -3.72
C ASN A 464 -11.54 3.01 -4.41
N PHE A 465 -12.02 3.04 -5.66
CA PHE A 465 -12.55 4.28 -6.25
C PHE A 465 -13.92 4.61 -5.67
N VAL A 466 -14.71 3.57 -5.45
CA VAL A 466 -16.05 3.64 -4.85
C VAL A 466 -16.16 2.57 -3.78
N GLU A 467 -16.46 2.97 -2.56
CA GLU A 467 -16.65 2.08 -1.42
C GLU A 467 -18.02 1.38 -1.48
N GLN A 468 -18.09 0.15 -0.99
CA GLN A 468 -19.39 -0.49 -0.74
C GLN A 468 -20.18 0.32 0.29
N ASN A 469 -21.44 0.61 0.00
CA ASN A 469 -22.29 1.40 0.89
C ASN A 469 -23.73 0.85 0.88
N GLY A 470 -24.12 0.20 1.97
CA GLY A 470 -25.47 -0.35 2.14
C GLY A 470 -26.56 0.70 2.36
N LEU A 471 -26.21 1.95 2.74
CA LEU A 471 -27.18 3.05 2.87
C LEU A 471 -27.71 3.52 1.51
N THR A 472 -26.89 3.38 0.46
CA THR A 472 -27.21 3.83 -0.90
C THR A 472 -27.37 2.67 -1.87
N GLY A 473 -27.02 1.45 -1.46
CA GLY A 473 -26.96 0.28 -2.33
C GLY A 473 -25.82 0.34 -3.34
N THR A 474 -24.73 1.04 -3.00
CA THR A 474 -23.58 1.23 -3.87
C THR A 474 -22.71 -0.03 -3.91
N ILE A 475 -22.40 -0.48 -5.13
CA ILE A 475 -21.49 -1.59 -5.42
C ILE A 475 -20.05 -1.06 -5.51
N PRO A 476 -19.04 -1.76 -4.94
CA PRO A 476 -17.68 -1.28 -4.89
C PRO A 476 -16.99 -1.28 -6.26
N VAL A 477 -16.12 -0.28 -6.47
CA VAL A 477 -15.17 -0.22 -7.58
C VAL A 477 -13.77 -0.29 -7.00
N VAL A 478 -13.15 -1.45 -7.12
CA VAL A 478 -11.89 -1.82 -6.47
C VAL A 478 -10.75 -1.76 -7.46
N TYR A 479 -9.54 -1.41 -7.01
CA TYR A 479 -8.33 -1.51 -7.82
C TYR A 479 -7.21 -2.23 -7.07
N ASN A 480 -6.41 -2.99 -7.82
CA ASN A 480 -5.11 -3.49 -7.40
C ASN A 480 -4.02 -2.85 -8.25
N VAL A 481 -2.95 -2.44 -7.61
CA VAL A 481 -1.76 -1.86 -8.23
C VAL A 481 -0.56 -2.72 -7.89
N GLU A 482 0.14 -3.20 -8.93
CA GLU A 482 1.34 -4.02 -8.82
C GLU A 482 2.57 -3.30 -9.42
N ASN A 483 3.73 -3.86 -9.22
CA ASN A 483 4.99 -3.36 -9.78
C ASN A 483 5.80 -4.46 -10.49
N PHE A 484 5.11 -5.36 -11.23
CA PHE A 484 5.78 -6.40 -12.00
C PHE A 484 6.63 -5.81 -13.12
N THR A 485 7.69 -6.50 -13.49
CA THR A 485 8.54 -6.07 -14.61
C THR A 485 7.76 -6.11 -15.92
N LYS A 486 7.61 -4.94 -16.56
CA LYS A 486 6.95 -4.85 -17.87
C LYS A 486 7.80 -5.54 -18.92
N PRO A 487 7.25 -6.53 -19.68
CA PRO A 487 8.00 -7.17 -20.75
C PRO A 487 8.26 -6.23 -21.91
N ALA A 488 9.29 -6.51 -22.72
CA ALA A 488 9.48 -5.83 -23.98
C ALA A 488 8.27 -6.05 -24.91
N ALA A 489 8.01 -5.12 -25.83
CA ALA A 489 6.86 -5.17 -26.72
C ALA A 489 6.77 -6.51 -27.48
N GLY A 490 5.62 -7.18 -27.38
CA GLY A 490 5.38 -8.48 -28.03
C GLY A 490 5.95 -9.69 -27.29
N GLN A 491 6.54 -9.51 -26.12
CA GLN A 491 6.97 -10.60 -25.26
C GLN A 491 5.90 -10.86 -24.16
N PRO A 492 5.75 -12.12 -23.67
CA PRO A 492 4.86 -12.43 -22.56
C PRO A 492 5.42 -11.86 -21.26
N ALA A 493 4.55 -11.47 -20.34
CA ALA A 493 4.91 -11.13 -18.97
C ALA A 493 5.12 -12.43 -18.16
N LEU A 494 6.36 -12.79 -17.93
CA LEU A 494 6.73 -13.96 -17.13
C LEU A 494 7.06 -13.50 -15.71
N LEU A 495 6.30 -13.98 -14.75
CA LEU A 495 6.39 -13.61 -13.33
C LEU A 495 7.44 -14.47 -12.60
N SER A 496 8.04 -13.92 -11.56
CA SER A 496 8.68 -14.72 -10.51
C SER A 496 7.59 -15.40 -9.66
N PHE A 497 7.95 -16.36 -8.83
CA PHE A 497 6.96 -16.95 -7.91
C PHE A 497 6.53 -15.94 -6.84
N ASP A 498 7.40 -15.02 -6.44
CA ASP A 498 7.06 -13.91 -5.53
C ASP A 498 6.02 -12.97 -6.16
N ASP A 499 6.14 -12.64 -7.47
CA ASP A 499 5.14 -11.86 -8.19
C ASP A 499 3.78 -12.60 -8.24
N VAL A 500 3.82 -13.94 -8.43
CA VAL A 500 2.59 -14.77 -8.37
C VAL A 500 1.93 -14.66 -7.00
N THR A 501 2.71 -14.79 -5.92
CA THR A 501 2.22 -14.67 -4.55
C THR A 501 1.64 -13.28 -4.30
N THR A 502 2.32 -12.21 -4.74
CA THR A 502 1.84 -10.83 -4.64
C THR A 502 0.50 -10.63 -5.35
N LEU A 503 0.33 -11.20 -6.57
CA LEU A 503 -0.94 -11.12 -7.30
C LEU A 503 -2.09 -11.81 -6.54
N PHE A 504 -1.82 -12.95 -5.89
CA PHE A 504 -2.81 -13.60 -5.02
C PHE A 504 -3.08 -12.76 -3.77
N HIS A 505 -2.07 -12.14 -3.16
CA HIS A 505 -2.18 -11.26 -2.01
C HIS A 505 -3.13 -10.09 -2.30
N GLU A 506 -2.82 -9.27 -3.30
CA GLU A 506 -3.61 -8.09 -3.63
C GLU A 506 -5.04 -8.46 -4.04
N PHE A 507 -5.21 -9.61 -4.71
CA PHE A 507 -6.54 -10.10 -5.00
C PHE A 507 -7.29 -10.58 -3.75
N GLY A 508 -6.60 -11.02 -2.70
CA GLY A 508 -7.19 -11.29 -1.39
C GLY A 508 -7.79 -10.06 -0.73
N HIS A 509 -7.10 -8.91 -0.81
CA HIS A 509 -7.68 -7.62 -0.44
C HIS A 509 -8.87 -7.24 -1.32
N ALA A 510 -8.77 -7.47 -2.63
CA ALA A 510 -9.88 -7.20 -3.54
C ALA A 510 -11.13 -8.05 -3.18
N LEU A 511 -10.96 -9.33 -2.83
CA LEU A 511 -12.04 -10.19 -2.34
C LEU A 511 -12.69 -9.62 -1.07
N HIS A 512 -11.89 -9.08 -0.15
CA HIS A 512 -12.40 -8.41 1.05
C HIS A 512 -13.26 -7.19 0.69
N GLY A 513 -12.86 -6.42 -0.34
CA GLY A 513 -13.67 -5.33 -0.89
C GLY A 513 -14.94 -5.81 -1.60
N PHE A 514 -14.84 -6.83 -2.47
CA PHE A 514 -15.98 -7.34 -3.26
C PHE A 514 -17.09 -7.93 -2.40
N PHE A 515 -16.73 -8.65 -1.35
CA PHE A 515 -17.68 -9.34 -0.49
C PHE A 515 -18.19 -8.49 0.66
N SER A 516 -17.70 -7.27 0.82
CA SER A 516 -18.21 -6.35 1.85
C SER A 516 -19.73 -6.27 1.78
N ASN A 517 -20.40 -6.49 2.91
CA ASN A 517 -21.85 -6.47 3.03
C ASN A 517 -22.26 -5.79 4.34
N THR A 518 -21.78 -4.58 4.52
CA THR A 518 -22.11 -3.74 5.67
C THR A 518 -23.13 -2.67 5.28
N LYS A 519 -23.88 -2.18 6.23
CA LYS A 519 -24.80 -1.07 5.98
C LYS A 519 -24.05 0.26 5.90
N TYR A 520 -22.99 0.43 6.71
CA TYR A 520 -22.27 1.69 6.85
C TYR A 520 -20.87 1.61 6.22
N PRO A 521 -20.50 2.59 5.36
CA PRO A 521 -19.22 2.57 4.64
C PRO A 521 -18.01 2.68 5.57
N SER A 522 -18.12 3.35 6.71
CA SER A 522 -17.00 3.49 7.66
C SER A 522 -16.49 2.16 8.25
N VAL A 523 -17.27 1.09 8.14
CA VAL A 523 -16.91 -0.27 8.60
C VAL A 523 -16.89 -1.29 7.45
N ALA A 524 -16.92 -0.83 6.19
CA ALA A 524 -17.00 -1.69 5.02
C ALA A 524 -15.62 -2.25 4.63
N GLY A 525 -15.60 -3.46 4.08
CA GLY A 525 -14.44 -4.08 3.42
C GLY A 525 -13.16 -3.98 4.24
N THR A 526 -12.16 -3.33 3.67
CA THR A 526 -10.83 -3.17 4.26
C THR A 526 -10.71 -2.07 5.32
N ASN A 527 -11.82 -1.42 5.71
CA ASN A 527 -11.86 -0.48 6.84
C ASN A 527 -11.81 -1.22 8.19
N THR A 528 -10.74 -1.97 8.40
CA THR A 528 -10.48 -2.83 9.57
C THR A 528 -9.15 -2.46 10.24
N PRO A 529 -8.89 -2.91 11.48
CA PRO A 529 -7.58 -2.76 12.11
C PRO A 529 -6.45 -3.30 11.25
N ARG A 530 -5.27 -2.69 11.33
CA ARG A 530 -4.08 -3.06 10.53
C ARG A 530 -3.67 -4.52 10.72
N ASP A 531 -3.72 -5.01 11.95
CA ASP A 531 -3.38 -6.39 12.28
C ASP A 531 -4.49 -7.43 11.98
N PHE A 532 -5.51 -6.98 11.22
CA PHE A 532 -6.52 -7.82 10.60
C PHE A 532 -6.57 -7.64 9.08
N VAL A 533 -6.33 -6.43 8.57
CA VAL A 533 -6.54 -6.11 7.14
C VAL A 533 -5.70 -7.00 6.22
N GLU A 534 -4.49 -7.41 6.66
CA GLU A 534 -3.60 -8.28 5.91
C GLU A 534 -3.99 -9.78 6.00
N PHE A 535 -4.89 -10.15 6.90
CA PHE A 535 -5.30 -11.54 7.06
C PHE A 535 -5.98 -12.11 5.80
N PRO A 536 -6.98 -11.47 5.18
CA PRO A 536 -7.58 -11.96 3.94
C PRO A 536 -6.61 -12.05 2.77
N SER A 537 -5.67 -11.11 2.66
CA SER A 537 -4.69 -11.08 1.57
C SER A 537 -3.66 -12.20 1.70
N GLN A 538 -3.02 -12.32 2.87
CA GLN A 538 -2.04 -13.38 3.15
C GLN A 538 -2.69 -14.77 3.11
N PHE A 539 -3.92 -14.90 3.62
CA PHE A 539 -4.68 -16.15 3.47
C PHE A 539 -4.86 -16.56 2.00
N ASN A 540 -5.08 -15.59 1.11
CA ASN A 540 -5.29 -15.89 -0.31
C ASN A 540 -4.01 -16.38 -1.02
N GLU A 541 -2.83 -16.06 -0.51
CA GLU A 541 -1.53 -16.54 -1.01
C GLU A 541 -1.40 -18.06 -0.97
N HIS A 542 -1.99 -18.72 0.03
CA HIS A 542 -1.92 -20.17 0.18
C HIS A 542 -2.46 -20.93 -1.04
N TRP A 543 -3.41 -20.33 -1.77
CA TRP A 543 -4.00 -20.93 -2.96
C TRP A 543 -3.05 -20.96 -4.15
N ALA A 544 -2.00 -20.15 -4.17
CA ALA A 544 -1.00 -20.18 -5.23
C ALA A 544 -0.30 -21.55 -5.35
N LEU A 545 -0.11 -22.26 -4.23
CA LEU A 545 0.49 -23.60 -4.19
C LEU A 545 -0.52 -24.72 -3.92
N ASP A 546 -1.82 -24.43 -3.86
CA ASP A 546 -2.81 -25.51 -3.79
C ASP A 546 -2.67 -26.42 -5.02
N PRO A 547 -2.57 -27.75 -4.86
CA PRO A 547 -2.27 -28.66 -5.98
C PRO A 547 -3.23 -28.54 -7.16
N LYS A 548 -4.51 -28.25 -6.89
CA LYS A 548 -5.55 -28.11 -7.93
C LYS A 548 -5.41 -26.77 -8.68
N VAL A 549 -5.14 -25.70 -7.95
CA VAL A 549 -4.94 -24.37 -8.53
C VAL A 549 -3.62 -24.32 -9.29
N PHE A 550 -2.53 -24.80 -8.68
CA PHE A 550 -1.21 -24.80 -9.28
C PHE A 550 -1.17 -25.59 -10.59
N ALA A 551 -1.73 -26.80 -10.62
CA ALA A 551 -1.79 -27.61 -11.84
C ALA A 551 -2.61 -26.96 -12.97
N ASN A 552 -3.54 -26.07 -12.63
CA ASN A 552 -4.36 -25.36 -13.62
C ASN A 552 -3.57 -24.24 -14.30
N TYR A 553 -2.86 -23.39 -13.55
CA TYR A 553 -2.19 -22.23 -14.13
C TYR A 553 -0.70 -22.45 -14.47
N ALA A 554 0.01 -23.35 -13.77
CA ALA A 554 1.45 -23.56 -13.99
C ALA A 554 1.72 -24.34 -15.28
N ARG A 555 1.61 -23.63 -16.42
CA ARG A 555 1.74 -24.16 -17.77
C ARG A 555 2.73 -23.35 -18.58
N HIS A 556 3.61 -24.03 -19.30
CA HIS A 556 4.64 -23.39 -20.10
C HIS A 556 4.03 -22.43 -21.15
N TYR A 557 4.49 -21.18 -21.17
CA TYR A 557 3.85 -20.11 -21.96
C TYR A 557 3.83 -20.35 -23.48
N ARG A 558 4.79 -21.11 -24.03
CA ARG A 558 4.82 -21.42 -25.48
C ARG A 558 4.11 -22.71 -25.84
N THR A 559 4.31 -23.77 -25.04
CA THR A 559 3.80 -25.10 -25.39
C THR A 559 2.44 -25.40 -24.78
N GLY A 560 2.05 -24.70 -23.70
CA GLY A 560 0.84 -25.00 -22.92
C GLY A 560 0.94 -26.27 -22.07
N GLU A 561 2.07 -26.96 -22.07
CA GLU A 561 2.31 -28.15 -21.26
C GLU A 561 2.31 -27.80 -19.78
N ALA A 562 1.72 -28.65 -18.96
CA ALA A 562 1.77 -28.50 -17.51
C ALA A 562 3.20 -28.58 -17.00
N MET A 563 3.47 -27.92 -15.88
CA MET A 563 4.75 -28.05 -15.21
C MET A 563 5.00 -29.53 -14.85
N PRO A 564 6.20 -30.08 -15.16
CA PRO A 564 6.54 -31.46 -14.81
C PRO A 564 6.38 -31.71 -13.30
N GLN A 565 5.83 -32.85 -12.93
CA GLN A 565 5.60 -33.22 -11.53
C GLN A 565 6.86 -33.17 -10.68
N GLU A 566 8.01 -33.57 -11.26
CA GLU A 566 9.31 -33.47 -10.60
C GLU A 566 9.67 -32.02 -10.21
N LEU A 567 9.35 -31.05 -11.07
CA LEU A 567 9.60 -29.64 -10.79
C LEU A 567 8.65 -29.10 -9.71
N VAL A 568 7.38 -29.52 -9.71
CA VAL A 568 6.42 -29.21 -8.64
C VAL A 568 6.90 -29.72 -7.29
N GLU A 569 7.42 -30.95 -7.24
CA GLU A 569 7.97 -31.55 -6.02
C GLU A 569 9.20 -30.78 -5.51
N LYS A 570 10.08 -30.35 -6.43
CA LYS A 570 11.26 -29.50 -6.09
C LYS A 570 10.81 -28.17 -5.48
N ILE A 571 9.82 -27.47 -6.08
CA ILE A 571 9.27 -26.21 -5.56
C ILE A 571 8.69 -26.43 -4.15
N THR A 572 7.89 -27.47 -3.99
CA THR A 572 7.24 -27.79 -2.71
C THR A 572 8.28 -28.11 -1.61
N THR A 573 9.33 -28.83 -1.96
CA THR A 573 10.40 -29.18 -1.02
C THR A 573 11.24 -27.96 -0.66
N ALA A 574 11.46 -27.05 -1.61
CA ALA A 574 12.21 -25.83 -1.40
C ALA A 574 11.45 -24.72 -0.64
N ARG A 575 10.18 -24.90 -0.29
CA ARG A 575 9.33 -23.88 0.35
C ARG A 575 9.89 -23.28 1.63
N THR A 576 10.68 -24.04 2.39
CA THR A 576 11.33 -23.56 3.63
C THR A 576 12.74 -23.01 3.38
N PHE A 577 13.17 -22.94 2.10
CA PHE A 577 14.45 -22.37 1.75
C PHE A 577 14.50 -20.87 2.05
N ASN A 578 15.61 -20.41 2.60
CA ASN A 578 15.87 -18.99 2.89
C ASN A 578 14.89 -18.33 3.89
N GLN A 579 14.11 -19.11 4.64
CA GLN A 579 13.12 -18.58 5.58
C GLN A 579 13.75 -17.92 6.82
N GLY A 580 14.99 -18.30 7.18
CA GLY A 580 15.75 -17.60 8.21
C GLY A 580 16.08 -16.17 7.80
N TYR A 581 16.53 -15.99 6.56
CA TYR A 581 16.77 -14.68 5.97
C TYR A 581 15.48 -13.85 5.91
N ALA A 582 14.46 -14.34 5.21
CA ALA A 582 13.21 -13.63 4.98
C ALA A 582 12.52 -13.21 6.28
N THR A 583 12.49 -14.10 7.29
CA THR A 583 11.93 -13.76 8.60
C THR A 583 12.78 -12.72 9.33
N THR A 584 14.13 -12.83 9.28
CA THR A 584 15.01 -11.89 9.99
C THR A 584 14.95 -10.48 9.36
N GLU A 585 14.95 -10.36 8.04
CA GLU A 585 14.85 -9.05 7.36
C GLU A 585 13.53 -8.34 7.71
N TYR A 586 12.41 -9.09 7.73
CA TYR A 586 11.10 -8.58 8.11
C TYR A 586 11.07 -8.15 9.59
N LEU A 587 11.49 -9.03 10.51
CA LEU A 587 11.54 -8.73 11.96
C LEU A 587 12.39 -7.49 12.24
N SER A 588 13.50 -7.32 11.51
CA SER A 588 14.36 -6.14 11.62
C SER A 588 13.59 -4.86 11.29
N ALA A 589 12.83 -4.83 10.21
CA ALA A 589 12.01 -3.69 9.84
C ALA A 589 10.87 -3.44 10.87
N ALA A 590 10.14 -4.48 11.29
CA ALA A 590 9.05 -4.34 12.26
C ALA A 590 9.54 -3.86 13.64
N LEU A 591 10.72 -4.31 14.07
CA LEU A 591 11.35 -3.88 15.33
C LEU A 591 11.90 -2.46 15.23
N LEU A 592 12.33 -1.99 14.05
CA LEU A 592 12.68 -0.58 13.81
C LEU A 592 11.45 0.32 13.92
N ASP A 593 10.32 -0.09 13.33
CA ASP A 593 9.06 0.64 13.44
C ASP A 593 8.64 0.82 14.90
N LEU A 594 8.53 -0.28 15.65
CA LEU A 594 8.19 -0.19 17.08
C LEU A 594 9.25 0.58 17.87
N GLY A 595 10.54 0.40 17.54
CA GLY A 595 11.63 1.12 18.19
C GLY A 595 11.46 2.63 18.09
N TRP A 596 11.16 3.16 16.91
CA TRP A 596 10.91 4.59 16.67
C TRP A 596 9.68 5.10 17.41
N HIS A 597 8.59 4.36 17.36
CA HIS A 597 7.29 4.82 17.86
C HIS A 597 7.04 4.53 19.35
N MET A 598 7.90 3.74 19.99
CA MET A 598 7.93 3.56 21.45
C MET A 598 8.80 4.59 22.17
N LEU A 599 9.46 5.50 21.46
CA LEU A 599 10.22 6.58 22.08
C LEU A 599 9.28 7.53 22.84
N PRO A 600 9.61 7.90 24.10
CA PRO A 600 8.85 8.92 24.82
C PRO A 600 9.07 10.31 24.20
N PRO A 601 8.18 11.28 24.44
CA PRO A 601 8.20 12.60 23.79
C PRO A 601 9.54 13.34 23.86
N GLY A 602 10.22 13.33 25.00
CA GLY A 602 11.50 14.01 25.17
C GLY A 602 12.70 13.36 24.48
N GLU A 603 12.54 12.11 24.01
CA GLU A 603 13.61 11.30 23.41
C GLU A 603 13.38 10.99 21.93
N ALA A 604 12.30 11.48 21.32
CA ALA A 604 11.92 11.13 19.95
C ALA A 604 12.87 11.66 18.87
N ARG A 605 13.68 12.69 19.16
CA ARG A 605 14.68 13.19 18.22
C ARG A 605 15.98 12.41 18.34
N GLN A 606 16.21 11.51 17.39
CA GLN A 606 17.39 10.64 17.33
C GLN A 606 18.20 10.91 16.05
N ASP A 607 19.49 10.61 16.07
CA ASP A 607 20.25 10.43 14.84
C ASP A 607 19.77 9.15 14.16
N VAL A 608 19.31 9.25 12.91
CA VAL A 608 18.61 8.16 12.22
C VAL A 608 19.49 6.92 12.06
N ASP A 609 20.74 7.10 11.64
CA ASP A 609 21.66 6.00 11.37
C ASP A 609 22.14 5.33 12.66
N ALA A 610 22.42 6.13 13.69
CA ALA A 610 22.83 5.61 15.00
C ALA A 610 21.68 4.91 15.70
N PHE A 611 20.46 5.41 15.60
CA PHE A 611 19.28 4.82 16.22
C PHE A 611 18.92 3.47 15.56
N GLU A 612 18.94 3.41 14.23
CA GLU A 612 18.74 2.15 13.48
C GLU A 612 19.71 1.08 13.98
N LYS A 613 21.01 1.39 13.97
CA LYS A 613 22.05 0.46 14.42
C LYS A 613 21.87 0.00 15.87
N GLN A 614 21.54 0.93 16.77
CA GLN A 614 21.31 0.61 18.19
C GLN A 614 20.06 -0.27 18.40
N THR A 615 18.99 0.02 17.65
CA THR A 615 17.72 -0.72 17.73
C THR A 615 17.90 -2.16 17.24
N LEU A 616 18.56 -2.34 16.08
CA LEU A 616 18.85 -3.68 15.57
C LEU A 616 19.70 -4.51 16.53
N ALA A 617 20.73 -3.89 17.11
CA ALA A 617 21.59 -4.54 18.11
C ALA A 617 20.82 -4.88 19.41
N ARG A 618 19.96 -3.97 19.88
CA ARG A 618 19.10 -4.17 21.06
C ARG A 618 18.26 -5.44 20.93
N TYR A 619 17.65 -5.64 19.77
CA TYR A 619 16.78 -6.78 19.50
C TYR A 619 17.51 -7.99 18.91
N LYS A 620 18.84 -7.93 18.75
CA LYS A 620 19.71 -9.02 18.24
C LYS A 620 19.36 -9.49 16.83
N VAL A 621 18.92 -8.56 16.00
CA VAL A 621 18.66 -8.76 14.57
C VAL A 621 19.70 -8.06 13.68
N ASP A 622 20.80 -7.58 14.25
CA ASP A 622 21.91 -6.89 13.62
C ASP A 622 22.86 -7.83 12.87
N LEU A 623 22.33 -8.66 11.97
CA LEU A 623 23.14 -9.55 11.13
C LEU A 623 23.65 -8.78 9.89
N PRO A 624 24.98 -8.57 9.72
CA PRO A 624 25.51 -7.75 8.62
C PRO A 624 25.15 -8.27 7.22
N ALA A 625 24.92 -9.58 7.09
CA ALA A 625 24.53 -10.19 5.82
C ALA A 625 23.00 -10.18 5.58
N VAL A 626 22.19 -9.78 6.58
CA VAL A 626 20.73 -9.72 6.50
C VAL A 626 20.28 -8.32 6.90
N PRO A 627 20.34 -7.33 5.99
CA PRO A 627 19.84 -5.98 6.27
C PRO A 627 18.31 -6.00 6.46
N PRO A 628 17.74 -4.99 7.13
CA PRO A 628 16.30 -4.85 7.23
C PRO A 628 15.65 -4.76 5.83
N ARG A 629 14.46 -5.35 5.68
CA ARG A 629 13.66 -5.27 4.46
C ARG A 629 13.44 -3.81 4.02
N TYR A 630 13.24 -2.92 4.98
CA TYR A 630 13.24 -1.47 4.84
C TYR A 630 14.16 -0.86 5.89
N ARG A 631 15.12 -0.04 5.48
CA ARG A 631 15.86 0.80 6.41
C ARG A 631 15.02 2.02 6.78
N THR A 632 15.29 2.59 7.92
CA THR A 632 14.55 3.74 8.43
C THR A 632 14.37 4.85 7.39
N SER A 633 15.40 5.15 6.62
CA SER A 633 15.44 6.31 5.71
C SER A 633 14.54 6.19 4.47
N TYR A 634 14.10 4.98 4.10
CA TYR A 634 13.17 4.75 2.97
C TYR A 634 11.97 3.86 3.32
N PHE A 635 11.62 3.82 4.61
CA PHE A 635 10.50 3.03 5.09
C PHE A 635 9.17 3.74 4.84
N SER A 636 8.67 3.68 3.61
CA SER A 636 7.45 4.37 3.17
C SER A 636 6.23 4.02 4.02
N HIS A 637 6.05 2.75 4.41
CA HIS A 637 4.93 2.28 5.23
C HIS A 637 4.74 3.10 6.49
N ILE A 638 5.85 3.42 7.18
CA ILE A 638 5.77 4.08 8.49
C ILE A 638 5.92 5.60 8.45
N TRP A 639 6.56 6.16 7.41
CA TRP A 639 6.76 7.62 7.32
C TRP A 639 5.85 8.33 6.32
N GLY A 640 5.51 7.67 5.21
CA GLY A 640 4.60 8.20 4.19
C GLY A 640 3.24 7.51 4.14
N GLY A 641 3.15 6.26 4.61
CA GLY A 641 1.93 5.47 4.67
C GLY A 641 1.29 5.44 6.07
N GLY A 642 0.22 4.69 6.21
CA GLY A 642 -0.56 4.59 7.44
C GLY A 642 -0.09 3.53 8.45
N TYR A 643 1.13 2.97 8.33
CA TYR A 643 1.62 1.85 9.15
C TYR A 643 2.56 2.26 10.30
N ALA A 644 2.53 3.51 10.74
CA ALA A 644 3.34 3.96 11.89
C ALA A 644 2.98 3.19 13.17
N ALA A 645 3.95 2.52 13.78
CA ALA A 645 3.78 1.53 14.85
C ALA A 645 2.87 0.35 14.45
N GLY A 646 2.73 0.08 13.15
CA GLY A 646 1.80 -0.89 12.61
C GLY A 646 2.42 -1.93 11.67
N TYR A 647 3.73 -1.90 11.42
CA TYR A 647 4.36 -2.87 10.51
C TYR A 647 4.40 -4.30 11.07
N TYR A 648 4.27 -4.47 12.38
CA TYR A 648 4.08 -5.79 13.02
C TYR A 648 2.83 -6.52 12.52
N ALA A 649 1.88 -5.77 11.96
CA ALA A 649 0.57 -6.26 11.52
C ALA A 649 0.66 -7.40 10.50
N TYR A 650 1.61 -7.34 9.57
CA TYR A 650 1.84 -8.44 8.62
C TYR A 650 2.13 -9.76 9.31
N PHE A 651 3.01 -9.76 10.32
CA PHE A 651 3.33 -10.98 11.06
C PHE A 651 2.18 -11.43 11.97
N ALA A 652 1.43 -10.50 12.54
CA ALA A 652 0.24 -10.81 13.31
C ALA A 652 -0.86 -11.43 12.44
N ALA A 653 -1.05 -10.88 11.24
CA ALA A 653 -1.99 -11.43 10.27
C ALA A 653 -1.56 -12.79 9.71
N GLU A 654 -0.24 -13.05 9.53
CA GLU A 654 0.26 -14.37 9.17
C GLU A 654 -0.07 -15.44 10.23
N VAL A 655 -0.12 -15.07 11.50
CA VAL A 655 -0.60 -16.01 12.54
C VAL A 655 -2.06 -16.39 12.30
N LEU A 656 -2.89 -15.41 11.92
CA LEU A 656 -4.31 -15.65 11.62
C LEU A 656 -4.48 -16.49 10.35
N ASP A 657 -3.74 -16.14 9.29
CA ASP A 657 -3.89 -16.78 7.99
C ASP A 657 -3.48 -18.25 8.02
N HIS A 658 -2.32 -18.56 8.59
CA HIS A 658 -1.81 -19.94 8.68
C HIS A 658 -2.68 -20.82 9.57
N ASP A 659 -3.21 -20.31 10.68
CA ASP A 659 -4.16 -21.04 11.52
C ASP A 659 -5.53 -21.19 10.83
N ALA A 660 -5.98 -20.18 10.07
CA ALA A 660 -7.17 -20.27 9.24
C ALA A 660 -6.99 -21.28 8.09
N PHE A 661 -5.83 -21.29 7.44
CA PHE A 661 -5.54 -22.28 6.39
C PHE A 661 -5.44 -23.70 6.95
N GLN A 662 -4.95 -23.86 8.18
CA GLN A 662 -5.00 -25.14 8.87
C GLN A 662 -6.46 -25.61 9.07
N TRP A 663 -7.39 -24.68 9.42
CA TRP A 663 -8.83 -25.03 9.47
C TRP A 663 -9.35 -25.54 8.12
N PHE A 664 -8.97 -24.89 7.00
CA PHE A 664 -9.36 -25.39 5.66
C PHE A 664 -8.82 -26.79 5.42
N ARG A 665 -7.57 -27.07 5.75
CA ARG A 665 -6.97 -28.42 5.61
C ARG A 665 -7.72 -29.47 6.43
N GLU A 666 -8.13 -29.14 7.65
CA GLU A 666 -8.91 -30.00 8.55
C GLU A 666 -10.33 -30.27 8.02
N ASN A 667 -10.88 -29.37 7.18
CA ASN A 667 -12.25 -29.42 6.66
C ASN A 667 -12.34 -29.69 5.16
N GLY A 668 -11.32 -30.28 4.52
CA GLY A 668 -11.37 -30.72 3.12
C GLY A 668 -10.75 -29.77 2.10
N GLY A 669 -10.12 -28.69 2.51
CA GLY A 669 -9.32 -27.79 1.67
C GLY A 669 -10.18 -26.89 0.75
N LEU A 670 -9.80 -26.82 -0.52
CA LEU A 670 -10.40 -25.96 -1.55
C LEU A 670 -11.81 -26.44 -1.92
N THR A 671 -12.81 -26.07 -1.14
CA THR A 671 -14.23 -26.38 -1.39
C THR A 671 -15.10 -25.13 -1.32
N ARG A 672 -16.25 -25.19 -2.02
CA ARG A 672 -17.26 -24.12 -1.99
C ARG A 672 -17.81 -23.89 -0.58
N GLU A 673 -18.01 -24.92 0.20
CA GLU A 673 -18.57 -24.85 1.54
C GLU A 673 -17.62 -24.12 2.48
N ASN A 674 -16.33 -24.43 2.44
CA ASN A 674 -15.31 -23.75 3.23
C ASN A 674 -15.16 -22.29 2.80
N GLY A 675 -15.14 -22.03 1.49
CA GLY A 675 -15.09 -20.67 0.95
C GLY A 675 -16.30 -19.84 1.39
N GLN A 676 -17.51 -20.41 1.34
CA GLN A 676 -18.70 -19.70 1.80
C GLN A 676 -18.64 -19.40 3.30
N THR A 677 -18.14 -20.34 4.12
CA THR A 677 -17.96 -20.12 5.56
C THR A 677 -16.98 -18.98 5.84
N PHE A 678 -15.87 -18.93 5.10
CA PHE A 678 -14.88 -17.87 5.22
C PHE A 678 -15.43 -16.51 4.74
N ARG A 679 -16.15 -16.52 3.60
CA ARG A 679 -16.84 -15.32 3.10
C ARG A 679 -17.80 -14.77 4.14
N ASP A 680 -18.67 -15.60 4.70
CA ASP A 680 -19.74 -15.13 5.61
C ASP A 680 -19.21 -14.66 6.97
N LYS A 681 -18.14 -15.29 7.46
CA LYS A 681 -17.62 -15.00 8.83
C LYS A 681 -16.46 -14.02 8.86
N ILE A 682 -15.73 -13.85 7.75
CA ILE A 682 -14.52 -13.03 7.68
C ILE A 682 -14.62 -11.95 6.60
N LEU A 683 -14.84 -12.32 5.33
CA LEU A 683 -14.69 -11.37 4.22
C LEU A 683 -15.86 -10.36 4.11
N SER A 684 -17.07 -10.74 4.51
CA SER A 684 -18.26 -9.90 4.31
C SER A 684 -18.55 -8.94 5.45
N ILE A 685 -17.92 -9.15 6.59
CA ILE A 685 -18.30 -8.45 7.83
C ILE A 685 -17.65 -7.06 7.99
N GLY A 686 -16.56 -6.78 7.24
CA GLY A 686 -15.76 -5.58 7.47
C GLY A 686 -15.37 -5.42 8.94
N HIS A 687 -15.55 -4.24 9.51
CA HIS A 687 -15.39 -3.98 10.96
C HIS A 687 -16.75 -3.73 11.65
N SER A 688 -17.80 -4.46 11.25
CA SER A 688 -19.14 -4.29 11.82
C SER A 688 -19.31 -4.95 13.19
N ARG A 689 -18.29 -5.64 13.71
CA ARG A 689 -18.25 -6.33 15.00
C ARG A 689 -16.82 -6.55 15.48
N ASP A 690 -16.64 -7.04 16.73
CA ASP A 690 -15.31 -7.44 17.24
C ASP A 690 -14.70 -8.55 16.38
N LEU A 691 -13.54 -8.26 15.78
CA LEU A 691 -12.88 -9.16 14.82
C LEU A 691 -12.17 -10.33 15.50
N ALA A 692 -11.69 -10.17 16.74
CA ALA A 692 -11.13 -11.29 17.49
C ALA A 692 -12.21 -12.32 17.88
N GLU A 693 -13.43 -11.85 18.13
CA GLU A 693 -14.59 -12.73 18.34
C GLU A 693 -15.03 -13.41 17.05
N ALA A 694 -15.11 -12.65 15.94
CA ALA A 694 -15.44 -13.19 14.62
C ALA A 694 -14.45 -14.28 14.19
N TYR A 695 -13.14 -14.07 14.41
CA TYR A 695 -12.12 -15.08 14.15
C TYR A 695 -12.31 -16.34 15.01
N ARG A 696 -12.56 -16.18 16.33
CA ARG A 696 -12.84 -17.33 17.21
C ARG A 696 -14.08 -18.11 16.80
N GLU A 697 -15.12 -17.44 16.34
CA GLU A 697 -16.33 -18.08 15.81
C GLU A 697 -16.06 -18.84 14.50
N PHE A 698 -15.17 -18.32 13.65
CA PHE A 698 -14.74 -18.99 12.43
C PHE A 698 -13.88 -20.22 12.75
N ARG A 699 -12.82 -20.03 13.52
CA ARG A 699 -11.80 -21.06 13.80
C ARG A 699 -12.26 -22.09 14.85
N GLY A 700 -13.16 -21.71 15.76
CA GLY A 700 -13.57 -22.49 16.92
C GLY A 700 -12.64 -22.37 18.12
N GLN A 701 -11.55 -21.61 18.02
CA GLN A 701 -10.54 -21.36 19.05
C GLN A 701 -9.81 -20.05 18.84
N ALA A 702 -8.97 -19.64 19.78
CA ALA A 702 -8.03 -18.54 19.60
C ALA A 702 -6.95 -18.91 18.55
N PRO A 703 -6.38 -17.92 17.81
CA PRO A 703 -5.34 -18.18 16.83
C PRO A 703 -4.08 -18.80 17.47
N SER A 704 -3.41 -19.67 16.72
CA SER A 704 -2.16 -20.32 17.11
C SER A 704 -1.02 -19.89 16.19
N VAL A 705 0.14 -19.57 16.77
CA VAL A 705 1.36 -19.27 16.01
C VAL A 705 2.04 -20.54 15.44
N GLU A 706 1.68 -21.70 15.92
CA GLU A 706 2.34 -22.96 15.58
C GLU A 706 2.31 -23.28 14.07
N PRO A 707 1.18 -23.15 13.34
CA PRO A 707 1.15 -23.38 11.91
C PRO A 707 2.10 -22.47 11.11
N LEU A 708 2.25 -21.20 11.52
CA LEU A 708 3.20 -20.27 10.92
C LEU A 708 4.65 -20.71 11.13
N LEU A 709 5.03 -21.05 12.36
CA LEU A 709 6.38 -21.49 12.67
C LEU A 709 6.76 -22.79 11.93
N GLU A 710 5.81 -23.73 11.80
CA GLU A 710 5.98 -24.95 10.99
C GLU A 710 6.15 -24.62 9.50
N HIS A 711 5.32 -23.72 8.97
CA HIS A 711 5.41 -23.29 7.58
C HIS A 711 6.78 -22.68 7.26
N ARG A 712 7.28 -21.82 8.14
CA ARG A 712 8.60 -21.18 8.01
C ARG A 712 9.78 -22.08 8.37
N GLY A 713 9.53 -23.30 8.84
CA GLY A 713 10.58 -24.23 9.30
C GLY A 713 11.40 -23.67 10.46
N LEU A 714 10.79 -22.90 11.33
CA LEU A 714 11.40 -22.28 12.51
C LEU A 714 11.14 -23.08 13.79
N LYS A 715 10.45 -24.21 13.67
CA LYS A 715 10.15 -25.14 14.75
C LYS A 715 10.88 -26.45 14.58
#